data_d90f7b934963fce6f29bcc580ebb183a
#
_entry.id   d90f7b934963fce6f29bcc580ebb183a
#
_cell.length_a   1.000
_cell.length_b   1.000
_cell.length_c   1.000
_cell.angle_alpha   90.00
_cell.angle_beta   90.00
_cell.angle_gamma   90.00
#
_symmetry.space_group_name_H-M   'P 1'
#
loop_
_entity.id
_entity.type
_entity.pdbx_description
1 polymer ?
#
loop_
_entity_poly.entity_id
_entity_poly.type
_entity_poly.pdbx_seq_one_letter_code
_entity_poly.pdbx_strand_id
1 'polypeptide(L)'
;MTNIQFISKSVATAAINIQKTVQLLQEDCTIPFISRYRKDTTGNLDEVQIENIAKLQKEYEVIVKRKEAILKAIMEQGAMNETLFAKIDKSFDLQELEDFYLPFKKKKKTKADVARENGLEPLATLIMAQGKDDVDFLSTKYLNENVINEEAALQGARDIVAEWINENIYVRKQLRRLYERKATITTKVVKTKKDDEAAQKFNQYFEWSEPLTKAPSHRLMAMLRAENEGFIKFKVEVDIDDAYAIIDEIVLKGQNASTSHVQLAIEDSYKRLLNPAISNEALQEAKAKADANSIQVFANNLGQLLLAPPLGEKRILAIDPGFRSGCKVVCLDEKGDLLYNENIYPHAPQNETAMAMKKIKSMVNAYKIDAISIGNGTASRETEFFIKKIAFDKPVQVFIVSEAGASVYSASKIAREEFPDYDVTVRGSVSIGRRLSDPLAELVKIDPKAIGVGQYQHDVDQNKLKEELDSTVIRCVNSVGININTASKHLLSYVSGIGEKLAENIVNYRSENGPFEDRKQLKKVPRLGEKAYQQGVAFIRISNAKNPLDNSAVHPEAYKIVEKMAKDLKLTVNDLIANKEKTALIKPENYITAEIGLLTLKDIIKELEKPGLDPRKAAKVFEFDPNVKTIKDVKSGMILPGIVNNITNFGCFVDIGVKESGLVHISQLKAGFVSDVNEVVKLHQHVTVKVTEVDEDRKRIQLTMVI
;
A
#
# COMPACT_ATOMS: atom_id res chain seq x y z
N MET A 1 18.14 13.01 -21.73
CA MET A 1 16.66 12.84 -21.65
C MET A 1 16.13 13.79 -20.59
N THR A 2 15.08 14.54 -20.90
CA THR A 2 14.47 15.46 -19.94
C THR A 2 13.54 14.72 -18.97
N ASN A 3 13.18 15.36 -17.84
CA ASN A 3 12.19 14.83 -16.89
C ASN A 3 10.88 14.42 -17.59
N ILE A 4 10.34 15.31 -18.45
CA ILE A 4 9.09 15.03 -19.18
C ILE A 4 9.21 13.81 -20.09
N GLN A 5 10.35 13.67 -20.80
CA GLN A 5 10.61 12.50 -21.65
C GLN A 5 10.73 11.20 -20.84
N PHE A 6 11.31 11.28 -19.64
CA PHE A 6 11.42 10.12 -18.74
C PHE A 6 10.03 9.66 -18.28
N ILE A 7 9.21 10.58 -17.79
CA ILE A 7 7.85 10.29 -17.32
C ILE A 7 6.95 9.77 -18.46
N SER A 8 7.06 10.37 -19.66
CA SER A 8 6.25 9.97 -20.84
C SER A 8 6.48 8.53 -21.31
N LYS A 9 7.57 7.88 -20.91
CA LYS A 9 7.78 6.46 -21.21
C LYS A 9 6.86 5.51 -20.44
N SER A 10 6.45 5.93 -19.25
CA SER A 10 5.68 5.10 -18.31
C SER A 10 4.23 5.55 -18.16
N VAL A 11 3.91 6.77 -18.56
CA VAL A 11 2.55 7.34 -18.42
C VAL A 11 1.96 7.60 -19.79
N ALA A 12 0.85 6.92 -20.09
CA ALA A 12 0.15 7.04 -21.37
C ALA A 12 -0.73 8.31 -21.41
N THR A 13 -0.09 9.49 -21.44
CA THR A 13 -0.78 10.79 -21.61
C THR A 13 0.07 11.76 -22.42
N ALA A 14 -0.54 12.86 -22.92
CA ALA A 14 0.18 13.85 -23.70
C ALA A 14 1.28 14.54 -22.89
N ALA A 15 2.45 14.78 -23.48
CA ALA A 15 3.59 15.40 -22.82
C ALA A 15 3.26 16.79 -22.21
N ILE A 16 2.37 17.53 -22.83
CA ILE A 16 1.90 18.83 -22.32
C ILE A 16 1.14 18.68 -20.99
N ASN A 17 0.34 17.61 -20.83
CA ASN A 17 -0.39 17.35 -19.58
C ASN A 17 0.57 16.95 -18.47
N ILE A 18 1.60 16.13 -18.78
CA ILE A 18 2.68 15.79 -17.84
C ILE A 18 3.40 17.07 -17.39
N GLN A 19 3.79 17.92 -18.34
CA GLN A 19 4.51 19.16 -18.05
C GLN A 19 3.71 20.07 -17.12
N LYS A 20 2.42 20.28 -17.40
CA LYS A 20 1.54 21.10 -16.57
C LYS A 20 1.31 20.48 -15.18
N THR A 21 1.19 19.16 -15.12
CA THR A 21 1.06 18.45 -13.83
C THR A 21 2.32 18.60 -12.98
N VAL A 22 3.51 18.42 -13.58
CA VAL A 22 4.79 18.63 -12.91
C VAL A 22 4.93 20.06 -12.41
N GLN A 23 4.53 21.04 -13.21
CA GLN A 23 4.54 22.44 -12.80
C GLN A 23 3.65 22.69 -11.58
N LEU A 24 2.41 22.20 -11.57
CA LEU A 24 1.49 22.32 -10.43
C LEU A 24 2.05 21.67 -9.17
N LEU A 25 2.71 20.49 -9.31
CA LEU A 25 3.37 19.82 -8.19
C LEU A 25 4.56 20.63 -7.65
N GLN A 26 5.34 21.26 -8.52
CA GLN A 26 6.45 22.16 -8.15
C GLN A 26 5.96 23.45 -7.47
N GLU A 27 4.75 23.89 -7.78
CA GLU A 27 4.06 24.97 -7.09
C GLU A 27 3.44 24.52 -5.76
N ASP A 28 3.77 23.32 -5.27
CA ASP A 28 3.24 22.61 -4.08
C ASP A 28 1.72 22.49 -4.08
N CYS A 29 1.10 22.33 -5.24
CA CYS A 29 -0.31 21.95 -5.31
C CYS A 29 -0.44 20.47 -4.88
N THR A 30 -1.43 20.20 -4.03
CA THR A 30 -1.69 18.83 -3.57
C THR A 30 -2.37 17.99 -4.65
N ILE A 31 -2.14 16.68 -4.64
CA ILE A 31 -2.72 15.74 -5.61
C ILE A 31 -4.25 15.81 -5.66
N PRO A 32 -4.99 15.80 -4.52
CA PRO A 32 -6.45 15.93 -4.55
C PRO A 32 -6.93 17.25 -5.15
N PHE A 33 -6.23 18.37 -4.91
CA PHE A 33 -6.57 19.65 -5.50
C PHE A 33 -6.36 19.65 -7.02
N ILE A 34 -5.24 19.12 -7.50
CA ILE A 34 -4.94 19.04 -8.94
C ILE A 34 -5.99 18.18 -9.65
N SER A 35 -6.24 16.96 -9.15
CA SER A 35 -7.16 16.00 -9.76
C SER A 35 -8.60 16.52 -9.85
N ARG A 36 -9.02 17.33 -8.90
CA ARG A 36 -10.40 17.79 -8.80
C ARG A 36 -10.64 19.17 -9.40
N TYR A 37 -9.72 20.10 -9.18
CA TYR A 37 -9.91 21.52 -9.53
C TYR A 37 -8.98 22.04 -10.63
N ARG A 38 -8.12 21.21 -11.19
CA ARG A 38 -7.22 21.56 -12.31
C ARG A 38 -7.30 20.55 -13.46
N LYS A 39 -8.46 19.89 -13.61
CA LYS A 39 -8.72 18.87 -14.65
C LYS A 39 -8.51 19.40 -16.06
N ASP A 40 -9.01 20.57 -16.38
CA ASP A 40 -8.85 21.17 -17.69
C ASP A 40 -7.38 21.50 -18.01
N THR A 41 -6.58 21.79 -16.99
CA THR A 41 -5.13 22.05 -17.12
C THR A 41 -4.35 20.78 -17.36
N THR A 42 -4.70 19.68 -16.67
CA THR A 42 -3.97 18.40 -16.69
C THR A 42 -4.50 17.41 -17.72
N GLY A 43 -5.59 17.75 -18.44
CA GLY A 43 -6.22 16.85 -19.40
C GLY A 43 -6.99 15.71 -18.73
N ASN A 44 -7.65 15.98 -17.62
CA ASN A 44 -8.49 15.06 -16.85
C ASN A 44 -7.73 13.88 -16.20
N LEU A 45 -6.48 14.11 -15.78
CA LEU A 45 -5.75 13.11 -15.02
C LEU A 45 -6.40 12.86 -13.65
N ASP A 46 -6.55 11.60 -13.28
CA ASP A 46 -7.04 11.21 -11.97
C ASP A 46 -5.93 11.25 -10.89
N GLU A 47 -6.32 11.03 -9.64
CA GLU A 47 -5.39 11.07 -8.50
C GLU A 47 -4.27 10.04 -8.63
N VAL A 48 -4.56 8.84 -9.15
CA VAL A 48 -3.58 7.75 -9.32
C VAL A 48 -2.55 8.11 -10.39
N GLN A 49 -3.02 8.68 -11.51
CA GLN A 49 -2.14 9.12 -12.59
C GLN A 49 -1.23 10.28 -12.15
N ILE A 50 -1.76 11.25 -11.41
CA ILE A 50 -0.97 12.38 -10.88
C ILE A 50 0.04 11.89 -9.84
N GLU A 51 -0.35 10.97 -8.96
CA GLU A 51 0.55 10.35 -7.99
C GLU A 51 1.69 9.58 -8.67
N ASN A 52 1.38 8.85 -9.76
CA ASN A 52 2.39 8.15 -10.55
C ASN A 52 3.38 9.14 -11.20
N ILE A 53 2.89 10.25 -11.74
CA ILE A 53 3.75 11.33 -12.27
C ILE A 53 4.67 11.87 -11.17
N ALA A 54 4.14 12.12 -9.97
CA ALA A 54 4.93 12.61 -8.84
C ALA A 54 6.00 11.59 -8.38
N LYS A 55 5.67 10.29 -8.36
CA LYS A 55 6.63 9.20 -8.06
C LYS A 55 7.74 9.13 -9.10
N LEU A 56 7.40 9.17 -10.39
CA LEU A 56 8.37 9.15 -11.49
C LEU A 56 9.26 10.40 -11.52
N GLN A 57 8.72 11.56 -11.15
CA GLN A 57 9.52 12.78 -11.00
C GLN A 57 10.60 12.61 -9.91
N LYS A 58 10.23 12.10 -8.75
CA LYS A 58 11.18 11.81 -7.65
C LYS A 58 12.23 10.77 -8.09
N GLU A 59 11.80 9.74 -8.80
CA GLU A 59 12.72 8.73 -9.34
C GLU A 59 13.74 9.34 -10.30
N TYR A 60 13.28 10.18 -11.23
CA TYR A 60 14.17 10.93 -12.12
C TYR A 60 15.20 11.78 -11.36
N GLU A 61 14.77 12.49 -10.31
CA GLU A 61 15.66 13.31 -9.48
C GLU A 61 16.71 12.45 -8.76
N VAL A 62 16.34 11.27 -8.26
CA VAL A 62 17.25 10.31 -7.64
C VAL A 62 18.30 9.83 -8.66
N ILE A 63 17.86 9.47 -9.89
CA ILE A 63 18.75 9.05 -10.96
C ILE A 63 19.74 10.17 -11.33
N VAL A 64 19.26 11.41 -11.49
CA VAL A 64 20.11 12.55 -11.83
C VAL A 64 21.14 12.82 -10.75
N LYS A 65 20.75 12.87 -9.49
CA LYS A 65 21.66 13.04 -8.35
C LYS A 65 22.72 11.91 -8.28
N ARG A 66 22.28 10.67 -8.54
CA ARG A 66 23.21 9.53 -8.54
C ARG A 66 24.21 9.63 -9.68
N LYS A 67 23.75 10.01 -10.87
CA LYS A 67 24.60 10.25 -12.04
C LYS A 67 25.67 11.31 -11.76
N GLU A 68 25.28 12.45 -11.19
CA GLU A 68 26.20 13.53 -10.81
C GLU A 68 27.26 13.05 -9.81
N ALA A 69 26.83 12.28 -8.79
CA ALA A 69 27.74 11.72 -7.80
C ALA A 69 28.75 10.74 -8.42
N ILE A 70 28.30 9.89 -9.35
CA ILE A 70 29.18 8.95 -10.08
C ILE A 70 30.18 9.70 -10.95
N LEU A 71 29.72 10.67 -11.75
CA LEU A 71 30.60 11.49 -12.61
C LEU A 71 31.67 12.20 -11.78
N LYS A 72 31.27 12.82 -10.67
CA LYS A 72 32.20 13.49 -9.75
C LYS A 72 33.24 12.52 -9.20
N ALA A 73 32.82 11.35 -8.69
CA ALA A 73 33.70 10.36 -8.10
C ALA A 73 34.75 9.81 -9.10
N ILE A 74 34.35 9.59 -10.36
CA ILE A 74 35.26 9.11 -11.42
C ILE A 74 36.23 10.22 -11.88
N MET A 75 35.74 11.49 -11.96
CA MET A 75 36.58 12.65 -12.28
C MET A 75 37.65 12.89 -11.21
N GLU A 76 37.29 12.78 -9.92
CA GLU A 76 38.25 12.93 -8.81
C GLU A 76 39.35 11.86 -8.83
N GLN A 77 39.08 10.69 -9.41
CA GLN A 77 40.09 9.63 -9.60
C GLN A 77 40.93 9.81 -10.87
N GLY A 78 40.64 10.83 -11.69
CA GLY A 78 41.34 11.06 -12.95
C GLY A 78 41.09 10.00 -14.03
N ALA A 79 40.03 9.17 -13.85
CA ALA A 79 39.73 8.03 -14.71
C ALA A 79 38.63 8.31 -15.76
N MET A 80 38.13 9.55 -15.83
CA MET A 80 37.06 9.93 -16.77
C MET A 80 37.63 10.08 -18.20
N ASN A 81 36.91 9.49 -19.15
CA ASN A 81 37.16 9.73 -20.58
C ASN A 81 35.83 10.05 -21.29
N GLU A 82 35.94 10.61 -22.52
CA GLU A 82 34.75 11.05 -23.28
C GLU A 82 33.72 9.94 -23.53
N THR A 83 34.21 8.72 -23.81
CA THR A 83 33.37 7.57 -24.12
C THR A 83 32.55 7.15 -22.87
N LEU A 84 33.20 7.09 -21.72
CA LEU A 84 32.54 6.76 -20.44
C LEU A 84 31.56 7.85 -20.03
N PHE A 85 31.96 9.12 -20.14
CA PHE A 85 31.09 10.26 -19.90
C PHE A 85 29.82 10.18 -20.75
N ALA A 86 29.95 9.95 -22.06
CA ALA A 86 28.79 9.86 -22.97
C ALA A 86 27.86 8.67 -22.63
N LYS A 87 28.41 7.52 -22.18
CA LYS A 87 27.62 6.38 -21.74
C LYS A 87 26.81 6.70 -20.46
N ILE A 88 27.49 7.25 -19.45
CA ILE A 88 26.84 7.65 -18.19
C ILE A 88 25.79 8.72 -18.44
N ASP A 89 26.10 9.73 -19.28
CA ASP A 89 25.16 10.82 -19.58
C ASP A 89 23.87 10.33 -20.26
N LYS A 90 23.98 9.36 -21.15
CA LYS A 90 22.84 8.78 -21.87
C LYS A 90 21.99 7.83 -21.02
N SER A 91 22.56 7.19 -20.00
CA SER A 91 21.86 6.23 -19.17
C SER A 91 20.93 6.90 -18.17
N PHE A 92 19.74 6.33 -17.99
CA PHE A 92 18.73 6.65 -16.96
C PHE A 92 18.25 5.38 -16.26
N ASP A 93 19.09 4.38 -16.22
CA ASP A 93 18.92 3.13 -15.49
C ASP A 93 19.93 3.10 -14.34
N LEU A 94 19.44 2.99 -13.10
CA LEU A 94 20.31 2.97 -11.91
C LEU A 94 21.25 1.77 -11.89
N GLN A 95 20.83 0.60 -12.37
CA GLN A 95 21.67 -0.58 -12.41
C GLN A 95 22.80 -0.40 -13.44
N GLU A 96 22.48 0.13 -14.62
CA GLU A 96 23.48 0.41 -15.64
C GLU A 96 24.48 1.49 -15.15
N LEU A 97 24.02 2.50 -14.43
CA LEU A 97 24.88 3.51 -13.81
C LEU A 97 25.81 2.91 -12.76
N GLU A 98 25.31 1.99 -11.92
CA GLU A 98 26.15 1.29 -10.93
C GLU A 98 27.18 0.37 -11.61
N ASP A 99 26.85 -0.26 -12.74
CA ASP A 99 27.81 -1.07 -13.51
C ASP A 99 28.93 -0.19 -14.10
N PHE A 100 28.61 1.00 -14.63
CA PHE A 100 29.64 1.94 -15.07
C PHE A 100 30.54 2.39 -13.93
N TYR A 101 30.01 2.50 -12.72
CA TYR A 101 30.76 2.93 -11.54
C TYR A 101 31.53 1.80 -10.85
N LEU A 102 31.16 0.53 -11.10
CA LEU A 102 31.71 -0.64 -10.39
C LEU A 102 33.23 -0.73 -10.36
N PRO A 103 33.97 -0.48 -11.48
CA PRO A 103 35.43 -0.49 -11.49
C PRO A 103 36.09 0.61 -10.63
N PHE A 104 35.38 1.72 -10.42
CA PHE A 104 35.85 2.92 -9.70
C PHE A 104 35.41 2.99 -8.25
N LYS A 105 34.55 2.03 -7.84
CA LYS A 105 33.98 2.00 -6.48
C LYS A 105 35.05 1.60 -5.48
N LYS A 106 35.26 2.43 -4.44
CA LYS A 106 36.14 2.07 -3.33
C LYS A 106 35.68 0.76 -2.68
N LYS A 107 36.49 -0.28 -2.79
CA LYS A 107 36.23 -1.62 -2.24
C LYS A 107 37.15 -1.89 -1.06
N LYS A 108 36.83 -2.89 -0.24
CA LYS A 108 37.83 -3.50 0.64
C LYS A 108 38.85 -4.22 -0.25
N LYS A 109 40.11 -4.28 0.20
CA LYS A 109 41.20 -4.94 -0.52
C LYS A 109 40.79 -6.32 -1.03
N THR A 110 40.77 -6.49 -2.34
CA THR A 110 40.36 -7.73 -3.02
C THR A 110 41.55 -8.64 -3.27
N LYS A 111 41.31 -9.91 -3.67
CA LYS A 111 42.41 -10.79 -4.14
C LYS A 111 43.10 -10.19 -5.37
N ALA A 112 42.36 -9.58 -6.25
CA ALA A 112 42.92 -8.92 -7.44
C ALA A 112 43.81 -7.71 -7.06
N ASP A 113 43.44 -6.93 -6.03
CA ASP A 113 44.27 -5.83 -5.56
C ASP A 113 45.62 -6.33 -5.00
N VAL A 114 45.57 -7.42 -4.22
CA VAL A 114 46.80 -8.08 -3.74
C VAL A 114 47.66 -8.56 -4.91
N ALA A 115 47.04 -9.13 -5.95
CA ALA A 115 47.76 -9.60 -7.13
C ALA A 115 48.37 -8.41 -7.95
N ARG A 116 47.69 -7.27 -8.06
CA ARG A 116 48.21 -6.05 -8.67
C ARG A 116 49.39 -5.48 -7.90
N GLU A 117 49.28 -5.42 -6.56
CA GLU A 117 50.41 -4.99 -5.70
C GLU A 117 51.65 -5.89 -5.87
N ASN A 118 51.45 -7.16 -6.15
CA ASN A 118 52.51 -8.12 -6.43
C ASN A 118 53.00 -8.08 -7.87
N GLY A 119 52.53 -7.13 -8.72
CA GLY A 119 53.00 -6.90 -10.07
C GLY A 119 52.48 -7.89 -11.13
N LEU A 120 51.36 -8.58 -10.87
CA LEU A 120 50.80 -9.63 -11.73
C LEU A 120 49.86 -9.13 -12.84
N GLU A 121 49.57 -7.83 -12.90
CA GLU A 121 48.63 -7.26 -13.88
C GLU A 121 49.10 -7.42 -15.34
N PRO A 122 50.42 -7.31 -15.69
CA PRO A 122 50.86 -7.60 -17.03
C PRO A 122 50.65 -9.06 -17.44
N LEU A 123 50.86 -10.03 -16.53
CA LEU A 123 50.55 -11.44 -16.77
C LEU A 123 49.05 -11.67 -17.00
N ALA A 124 48.20 -11.04 -16.21
CA ALA A 124 46.75 -11.08 -16.40
C ALA A 124 46.34 -10.52 -17.76
N THR A 125 47.01 -9.45 -18.23
CA THR A 125 46.80 -8.86 -19.57
C THR A 125 47.15 -9.84 -20.69
N LEU A 126 48.27 -10.56 -20.56
CA LEU A 126 48.68 -11.59 -21.53
C LEU A 126 47.67 -12.75 -21.55
N ILE A 127 47.23 -13.24 -20.40
CA ILE A 127 46.20 -14.26 -20.31
C ILE A 127 44.92 -13.79 -20.99
N MET A 128 44.44 -12.56 -20.70
CA MET A 128 43.17 -12.03 -21.23
C MET A 128 43.27 -11.71 -22.73
N ALA A 129 44.45 -11.42 -23.26
CA ALA A 129 44.68 -11.23 -24.69
C ALA A 129 44.46 -12.53 -25.49
N GLN A 130 44.66 -13.71 -24.84
CA GLN A 130 44.52 -15.04 -25.44
C GLN A 130 45.38 -15.21 -26.74
N GLY A 131 46.58 -14.69 -26.68
CA GLY A 131 47.57 -14.80 -27.77
C GLY A 131 48.20 -16.20 -27.85
N LYS A 132 49.25 -16.31 -28.65
CA LYS A 132 50.01 -17.56 -28.84
C LYS A 132 51.13 -17.72 -27.81
N ASP A 133 51.26 -16.76 -26.87
CA ASP A 133 52.32 -16.77 -25.87
C ASP A 133 52.14 -17.94 -24.90
N ASP A 134 53.23 -18.57 -24.53
CA ASP A 134 53.24 -19.58 -23.47
C ASP A 134 53.22 -18.88 -22.10
N VAL A 135 51.98 -18.68 -21.60
CA VAL A 135 51.75 -17.95 -20.34
C VAL A 135 52.25 -18.73 -19.13
N ASP A 136 52.31 -20.07 -19.22
CA ASP A 136 52.85 -20.92 -18.16
C ASP A 136 54.36 -20.65 -18.02
N PHE A 137 55.11 -20.65 -19.14
CA PHE A 137 56.53 -20.28 -19.15
C PHE A 137 56.74 -18.82 -18.75
N LEU A 138 55.91 -17.90 -19.22
CA LEU A 138 56.04 -16.48 -18.90
C LEU A 138 55.78 -16.17 -17.44
N SER A 139 55.00 -16.99 -16.72
CA SER A 139 54.73 -16.82 -15.29
C SER A 139 55.97 -16.83 -14.41
N THR A 140 57.04 -17.55 -14.88
CA THR A 140 58.35 -17.59 -14.20
C THR A 140 59.01 -16.20 -14.03
N LYS A 141 58.67 -15.25 -14.91
CA LYS A 141 59.23 -13.88 -14.89
C LYS A 141 58.59 -12.97 -13.83
N TYR A 142 57.49 -13.41 -13.23
CA TYR A 142 56.73 -12.66 -12.25
C TYR A 142 56.90 -13.19 -10.81
N LEU A 143 57.86 -14.08 -10.60
CA LEU A 143 58.18 -14.59 -9.26
C LEU A 143 58.89 -13.50 -8.44
N ASN A 144 58.48 -13.36 -7.18
CA ASN A 144 59.07 -12.41 -6.24
C ASN A 144 58.88 -12.93 -4.80
N GLU A 145 59.26 -12.16 -3.79
CA GLU A 145 59.15 -12.54 -2.38
C GLU A 145 57.74 -12.93 -1.94
N ASN A 146 56.73 -12.35 -2.55
CA ASN A 146 55.31 -12.59 -2.24
C ASN A 146 54.70 -13.66 -3.19
N VAL A 147 55.33 -13.90 -4.35
CA VAL A 147 54.85 -14.84 -5.38
C VAL A 147 55.89 -15.95 -5.51
N ILE A 148 55.75 -16.98 -4.72
CA ILE A 148 56.79 -18.00 -4.48
C ILE A 148 56.94 -19.06 -5.57
N ASN A 149 55.94 -19.22 -6.45
CA ASN A 149 55.94 -20.19 -7.53
C ASN A 149 55.04 -19.76 -8.70
N GLU A 150 55.15 -20.44 -9.84
CA GLU A 150 54.42 -20.20 -11.07
C GLU A 150 52.90 -20.29 -10.88
N GLU A 151 52.43 -21.27 -10.15
CA GLU A 151 51.01 -21.43 -9.89
C GLU A 151 50.45 -20.25 -9.06
N ALA A 152 51.20 -19.71 -8.11
CA ALA A 152 50.81 -18.51 -7.37
C ALA A 152 50.74 -17.27 -8.29
N ALA A 153 51.68 -17.16 -9.28
CA ALA A 153 51.65 -16.10 -10.26
C ALA A 153 50.42 -16.20 -11.18
N LEU A 154 50.17 -17.41 -11.70
CA LEU A 154 49.01 -17.70 -12.56
C LEU A 154 47.67 -17.50 -11.79
N GLN A 155 47.59 -17.95 -10.54
CA GLN A 155 46.41 -17.77 -9.70
C GLN A 155 46.13 -16.29 -9.44
N GLY A 156 47.14 -15.50 -9.10
CA GLY A 156 46.97 -14.04 -8.91
C GLY A 156 46.56 -13.33 -10.21
N ALA A 157 47.13 -13.75 -11.34
CA ALA A 157 46.72 -13.23 -12.64
C ALA A 157 45.28 -13.61 -12.98
N ARG A 158 44.83 -14.86 -12.68
CA ARG A 158 43.44 -15.31 -12.82
C ARG A 158 42.47 -14.52 -11.89
N ASP A 159 42.90 -14.18 -10.69
CA ASP A 159 42.10 -13.35 -9.77
C ASP A 159 41.83 -11.95 -10.35
N ILE A 160 42.81 -11.35 -11.04
CA ILE A 160 42.64 -10.08 -11.76
C ILE A 160 41.71 -10.24 -12.96
N VAL A 161 41.91 -11.28 -13.78
CA VAL A 161 41.01 -11.59 -14.92
C VAL A 161 39.60 -11.83 -14.47
N ALA A 162 39.38 -12.54 -13.37
CA ALA A 162 38.05 -12.79 -12.78
C ALA A 162 37.36 -11.47 -12.36
N GLU A 163 38.12 -10.50 -11.85
CA GLU A 163 37.55 -9.18 -11.52
C GLU A 163 37.17 -8.40 -12.78
N TRP A 164 38.00 -8.40 -13.83
CA TRP A 164 37.70 -7.77 -15.13
C TRP A 164 36.44 -8.37 -15.78
N ILE A 165 36.23 -9.70 -15.69
CA ILE A 165 35.04 -10.37 -16.17
C ILE A 165 33.81 -9.92 -15.36
N ASN A 166 33.92 -9.84 -14.02
CA ASN A 166 32.86 -9.35 -13.17
C ASN A 166 32.49 -7.88 -13.45
N GLU A 167 33.46 -7.05 -13.84
CA GLU A 167 33.27 -5.63 -14.16
C GLU A 167 32.80 -5.41 -15.62
N ASN A 168 32.75 -6.45 -16.42
CA ASN A 168 32.30 -6.37 -17.80
C ASN A 168 30.79 -6.15 -17.85
N ILE A 169 30.37 -4.95 -18.24
CA ILE A 169 28.96 -4.52 -18.30
C ILE A 169 28.12 -5.43 -19.21
N TYR A 170 28.73 -5.91 -20.34
CA TYR A 170 27.99 -6.77 -21.26
C TYR A 170 27.75 -8.15 -20.68
N VAL A 171 28.71 -8.73 -19.97
CA VAL A 171 28.54 -9.99 -19.21
C VAL A 171 27.44 -9.84 -18.19
N ARG A 172 27.47 -8.81 -17.34
CA ARG A 172 26.45 -8.55 -16.33
C ARG A 172 25.07 -8.40 -16.96
N LYS A 173 24.96 -7.63 -18.03
CA LYS A 173 23.67 -7.42 -18.73
C LYS A 173 23.09 -8.71 -19.30
N GLN A 174 23.92 -9.58 -19.89
CA GLN A 174 23.42 -10.84 -20.44
C GLN A 174 23.07 -11.85 -19.33
N LEU A 175 23.83 -11.90 -18.25
CA LEU A 175 23.49 -12.72 -17.09
C LEU A 175 22.18 -12.25 -16.43
N ARG A 176 21.94 -10.93 -16.24
CA ARG A 176 20.65 -10.43 -15.75
C ARG A 176 19.49 -10.92 -16.63
N ARG A 177 19.65 -10.86 -17.96
CA ARG A 177 18.62 -11.38 -18.88
C ARG A 177 18.40 -12.88 -18.74
N LEU A 178 19.46 -13.64 -18.43
CA LEU A 178 19.32 -15.07 -18.13
C LEU A 178 18.49 -15.26 -16.86
N TYR A 179 18.81 -14.54 -15.77
CA TYR A 179 18.09 -14.59 -14.52
C TYR A 179 16.64 -14.15 -14.67
N GLU A 180 16.37 -13.06 -15.38
CA GLU A 180 15.02 -12.59 -15.69
C GLU A 180 14.15 -13.66 -16.38
N ARG A 181 14.75 -14.52 -17.20
CA ARG A 181 14.02 -15.51 -18.00
C ARG A 181 13.95 -16.89 -17.36
N LYS A 182 15.05 -17.33 -16.74
CA LYS A 182 15.25 -18.73 -16.34
C LYS A 182 15.51 -18.94 -14.85
N ALA A 183 15.61 -17.88 -14.05
CA ALA A 183 15.91 -18.04 -12.63
C ALA A 183 14.84 -18.87 -11.93
N THR A 184 15.28 -19.80 -11.10
CA THR A 184 14.47 -20.72 -10.32
C THR A 184 14.70 -20.45 -8.84
N ILE A 185 13.60 -20.36 -8.09
CA ILE A 185 13.63 -20.38 -6.62
C ILE A 185 13.80 -21.83 -6.18
N THR A 186 14.71 -22.08 -5.24
CA THR A 186 14.83 -23.36 -4.56
C THR A 186 14.84 -23.14 -3.06
N THR A 187 14.08 -23.94 -2.32
CA THR A 187 14.08 -23.90 -0.87
C THR A 187 14.35 -25.28 -0.27
N LYS A 188 15.07 -25.30 0.86
CA LYS A 188 15.33 -26.52 1.62
C LYS A 188 15.20 -26.24 3.12
N VAL A 189 14.52 -27.12 3.84
CA VAL A 189 14.41 -27.00 5.30
C VAL A 189 15.78 -27.07 5.99
N VAL A 190 15.97 -26.26 7.01
CA VAL A 190 17.11 -26.35 7.90
C VAL A 190 16.94 -27.64 8.72
N LYS A 191 17.85 -28.61 8.57
CA LYS A 191 17.72 -29.98 9.13
C LYS A 191 17.34 -29.99 10.62
N THR A 192 17.92 -29.09 11.42
CA THR A 192 17.66 -28.98 12.87
C THR A 192 16.29 -28.35 13.20
N LYS A 193 15.57 -27.82 12.21
CA LYS A 193 14.28 -27.14 12.38
C LYS A 193 13.11 -27.92 11.76
N LYS A 194 13.36 -29.12 11.22
CA LYS A 194 12.34 -29.90 10.49
C LYS A 194 11.14 -30.26 11.37
N ASP A 195 11.39 -30.57 12.63
CA ASP A 195 10.36 -31.01 13.59
C ASP A 195 9.91 -29.87 14.53
N ASP A 196 10.34 -28.64 14.30
CA ASP A 196 9.95 -27.46 15.08
C ASP A 196 8.48 -27.11 14.78
N GLU A 197 7.64 -27.03 15.81
CA GLU A 197 6.21 -26.73 15.69
C GLU A 197 5.97 -25.39 14.96
N ALA A 198 6.79 -24.38 15.25
CA ALA A 198 6.71 -23.07 14.58
C ALA A 198 7.08 -23.14 13.09
N ALA A 199 7.92 -24.09 12.68
CA ALA A 199 8.29 -24.30 11.29
C ALA A 199 7.19 -24.99 10.47
N GLN A 200 6.27 -25.74 11.11
CA GLN A 200 5.24 -26.51 10.42
C GLN A 200 4.27 -25.65 9.59
N LYS A 201 4.08 -24.38 9.97
CA LYS A 201 3.32 -23.43 9.16
C LYS A 201 3.90 -23.19 7.75
N PHE A 202 5.21 -23.53 7.57
CA PHE A 202 5.93 -23.41 6.29
C PHE A 202 6.28 -24.77 5.68
N ASN A 203 5.71 -25.88 6.14
CA ASN A 203 6.07 -27.23 5.71
C ASN A 203 5.98 -27.44 4.20
N GLN A 204 5.06 -26.76 3.52
CA GLN A 204 4.93 -26.77 2.07
C GLN A 204 6.17 -26.24 1.33
N TYR A 205 7.02 -25.46 2.00
CA TYR A 205 8.24 -24.88 1.45
C TYR A 205 9.52 -25.58 1.94
N PHE A 206 9.41 -26.72 2.63
CA PHE A 206 10.58 -27.46 3.13
C PHE A 206 11.42 -28.04 1.99
N GLU A 207 10.79 -28.37 0.88
CA GLU A 207 11.41 -28.75 -0.37
C GLU A 207 10.57 -28.22 -1.52
N TRP A 208 10.94 -27.07 -2.06
CA TRP A 208 10.16 -26.39 -3.10
C TRP A 208 11.06 -25.91 -4.21
N SER A 209 10.57 -25.95 -5.45
CA SER A 209 11.23 -25.39 -6.61
C SER A 209 10.20 -24.83 -7.59
N GLU A 210 10.38 -23.60 -8.02
CA GLU A 210 9.56 -22.96 -9.06
C GLU A 210 10.33 -21.84 -9.79
N PRO A 211 9.97 -21.51 -11.06
CA PRO A 211 10.52 -20.36 -11.74
C PRO A 211 10.21 -19.05 -11.00
N LEU A 212 11.21 -18.18 -10.79
CA LEU A 212 11.06 -16.89 -10.12
C LEU A 212 9.98 -16.01 -10.77
N THR A 213 9.89 -16.04 -12.09
CA THR A 213 8.91 -15.29 -12.88
C THR A 213 7.46 -15.72 -12.65
N LYS A 214 7.23 -16.94 -12.17
CA LYS A 214 5.90 -17.52 -11.93
C LYS A 214 5.51 -17.52 -10.46
N ALA A 215 6.42 -17.15 -9.56
CA ALA A 215 6.15 -17.13 -8.13
C ALA A 215 5.19 -15.99 -7.77
N PRO A 216 3.97 -16.29 -7.25
CA PRO A 216 3.05 -15.26 -6.79
C PRO A 216 3.64 -14.49 -5.61
N SER A 217 3.32 -13.18 -5.50
CA SER A 217 3.85 -12.28 -4.46
C SER A 217 3.72 -12.85 -3.04
N HIS A 218 2.53 -13.39 -2.69
CA HIS A 218 2.28 -13.94 -1.36
C HIS A 218 3.14 -15.17 -1.04
N ARG A 219 3.46 -16.01 -2.06
CA ARG A 219 4.30 -17.19 -1.89
C ARG A 219 5.77 -16.81 -1.73
N LEU A 220 6.26 -15.88 -2.56
CA LEU A 220 7.61 -15.34 -2.42
C LEU A 220 7.81 -14.74 -1.02
N MET A 221 6.86 -13.94 -0.54
CA MET A 221 6.91 -13.34 0.79
C MET A 221 6.87 -14.40 1.91
N ALA A 222 6.04 -15.44 1.76
CA ALA A 222 6.00 -16.54 2.74
C ALA A 222 7.34 -17.28 2.84
N MET A 223 7.99 -17.56 1.69
CA MET A 223 9.30 -18.19 1.66
C MET A 223 10.40 -17.30 2.24
N LEU A 224 10.41 -16.01 1.90
CA LEU A 224 11.36 -15.04 2.48
C LEU A 224 11.19 -14.90 4.00
N ARG A 225 9.94 -14.90 4.49
CA ARG A 225 9.65 -14.90 5.92
C ARG A 225 10.16 -16.16 6.59
N ALA A 226 9.93 -17.34 5.98
CA ALA A 226 10.43 -18.61 6.51
C ALA A 226 11.97 -18.66 6.58
N GLU A 227 12.67 -18.04 5.62
CA GLU A 227 14.13 -17.87 5.64
C GLU A 227 14.56 -16.91 6.75
N ASN A 228 13.93 -15.75 6.87
CA ASN A 228 14.24 -14.77 7.93
C ASN A 228 14.01 -15.34 9.34
N GLU A 229 13.00 -16.19 9.50
CA GLU A 229 12.74 -16.92 10.75
C GLU A 229 13.71 -18.13 10.95
N GLY A 230 14.58 -18.42 9.96
CA GLY A 230 15.62 -19.46 10.02
C GLY A 230 15.11 -20.87 9.84
N PHE A 231 13.92 -21.08 9.29
CA PHE A 231 13.34 -22.41 9.10
C PHE A 231 13.75 -23.08 7.79
N ILE A 232 13.96 -22.28 6.74
CA ILE A 232 14.39 -22.78 5.43
C ILE A 232 15.64 -22.02 4.94
N LYS A 233 16.34 -22.60 3.97
CA LYS A 233 17.33 -21.91 3.13
C LYS A 233 16.68 -21.62 1.80
N PHE A 234 16.80 -20.39 1.34
CA PHE A 234 16.22 -19.89 0.10
C PHE A 234 17.34 -19.53 -0.88
N LYS A 235 17.21 -19.89 -2.16
CA LYS A 235 18.17 -19.55 -3.20
C LYS A 235 17.45 -19.21 -4.49
N VAL A 236 18.08 -18.28 -5.24
CA VAL A 236 17.72 -17.96 -6.62
C VAL A 236 18.89 -18.36 -7.51
N GLU A 237 18.67 -19.33 -8.36
CA GLU A 237 19.74 -19.95 -9.17
C GLU A 237 19.29 -20.09 -10.62
N VAL A 238 20.26 -20.09 -11.54
CA VAL A 238 20.07 -20.48 -12.95
C VAL A 238 20.94 -21.72 -13.22
N ASP A 239 20.71 -22.37 -14.34
CA ASP A 239 21.60 -23.44 -14.80
C ASP A 239 23.01 -22.89 -14.99
N ILE A 240 23.99 -23.54 -14.39
CA ILE A 240 25.38 -23.08 -14.38
C ILE A 240 26.00 -23.17 -15.79
N ASP A 241 25.60 -24.16 -16.58
CA ASP A 241 26.13 -24.35 -17.94
C ASP A 241 25.58 -23.26 -18.87
N ASP A 242 24.30 -22.85 -18.71
CA ASP A 242 23.74 -21.68 -19.42
C ASP A 242 24.52 -20.39 -19.07
N ALA A 243 24.89 -20.20 -17.80
CA ALA A 243 25.63 -19.02 -17.37
C ALA A 243 27.05 -19.02 -17.91
N TYR A 244 27.76 -20.16 -17.86
CA TYR A 244 29.09 -20.29 -18.44
C TYR A 244 29.07 -20.08 -19.95
N ALA A 245 28.13 -20.69 -20.68
CA ALA A 245 28.03 -20.51 -22.13
C ALA A 245 27.90 -19.04 -22.53
N ILE A 246 27.15 -18.24 -21.78
CA ILE A 246 27.02 -16.80 -22.01
C ILE A 246 28.36 -16.07 -21.78
N ILE A 247 29.08 -16.41 -20.71
CA ILE A 247 30.32 -15.73 -20.38
C ILE A 247 31.39 -16.15 -21.39
N ASP A 248 31.44 -17.42 -21.73
CA ASP A 248 32.38 -17.98 -22.71
C ASP A 248 32.22 -17.31 -24.09
N GLU A 249 30.99 -17.18 -24.57
CA GLU A 249 30.68 -16.49 -25.84
C GLU A 249 31.23 -15.05 -25.89
N ILE A 250 31.19 -14.36 -24.73
CA ILE A 250 31.62 -12.95 -24.65
C ILE A 250 33.11 -12.81 -24.45
N VAL A 251 33.75 -13.71 -23.69
CA VAL A 251 35.11 -13.54 -23.16
C VAL A 251 36.15 -14.37 -23.94
N LEU A 252 35.78 -15.60 -24.35
CA LEU A 252 36.72 -16.48 -25.03
C LEU A 252 36.94 -16.08 -26.50
N LYS A 253 38.20 -16.10 -26.95
CA LYS A 253 38.59 -15.70 -28.31
C LYS A 253 39.18 -16.83 -29.14
N GLY A 254 39.45 -17.98 -28.56
CA GLY A 254 40.09 -19.09 -29.25
C GLY A 254 40.29 -20.32 -28.35
N GLN A 255 41.19 -21.20 -28.79
CA GLN A 255 41.56 -22.43 -28.04
C GLN A 255 43.09 -22.53 -27.98
N ASN A 256 43.68 -22.12 -26.86
CA ASN A 256 45.15 -22.18 -26.59
C ASN A 256 45.39 -22.26 -25.08
N ALA A 257 46.64 -22.30 -24.63
CA ALA A 257 46.98 -22.36 -23.21
C ALA A 257 46.38 -21.22 -22.39
N SER A 258 46.41 -19.98 -22.89
CA SER A 258 45.79 -18.82 -22.22
C SER A 258 44.31 -18.96 -22.09
N THR A 259 43.62 -19.60 -23.01
CA THR A 259 42.15 -19.82 -22.97
C THR A 259 41.77 -20.70 -21.77
N SER A 260 42.56 -21.73 -21.41
CA SER A 260 42.28 -22.56 -20.22
C SER A 260 42.37 -21.76 -18.92
N HIS A 261 43.31 -20.82 -18.81
CA HIS A 261 43.41 -19.92 -17.67
C HIS A 261 42.25 -18.94 -17.61
N VAL A 262 41.75 -18.44 -18.75
CA VAL A 262 40.55 -17.58 -18.82
C VAL A 262 39.30 -18.37 -18.40
N GLN A 263 39.18 -19.66 -18.80
CA GLN A 263 38.06 -20.50 -18.35
C GLN A 263 38.08 -20.69 -16.85
N LEU A 264 39.21 -20.97 -16.21
CA LEU A 264 39.33 -21.03 -14.75
C LEU A 264 38.95 -19.69 -14.10
N ALA A 265 39.34 -18.56 -14.69
CA ALA A 265 38.97 -17.24 -14.21
C ALA A 265 37.45 -16.95 -14.39
N ILE A 266 36.81 -17.45 -15.46
CA ILE A 266 35.35 -17.39 -15.65
C ILE A 266 34.64 -18.16 -14.57
N GLU A 267 35.07 -19.38 -14.26
CA GLU A 267 34.48 -20.16 -13.18
C GLU A 267 34.57 -19.46 -11.82
N ASP A 268 35.76 -18.94 -11.47
CA ASP A 268 35.93 -18.19 -10.21
C ASP A 268 35.10 -16.90 -10.21
N SER A 269 35.14 -16.13 -11.29
CA SER A 269 34.34 -14.91 -11.43
C SER A 269 32.85 -15.18 -11.25
N TYR A 270 32.32 -16.22 -11.89
CA TYR A 270 30.93 -16.56 -11.78
C TYR A 270 30.59 -17.01 -10.36
N LYS A 271 31.28 -18.01 -9.82
CA LYS A 271 30.96 -18.60 -8.52
C LYS A 271 31.11 -17.61 -7.36
N ARG A 272 32.16 -16.79 -7.38
CA ARG A 272 32.55 -15.92 -6.28
C ARG A 272 32.01 -14.49 -6.39
N LEU A 273 31.85 -13.96 -7.60
CA LEU A 273 31.52 -12.53 -7.82
C LEU A 273 30.17 -12.34 -8.51
N LEU A 274 29.98 -12.90 -9.70
CA LEU A 274 28.80 -12.62 -10.53
C LEU A 274 27.54 -13.28 -10.00
N ASN A 275 27.56 -14.59 -9.70
CA ASN A 275 26.36 -15.30 -9.23
C ASN A 275 25.81 -14.72 -7.92
N PRO A 276 26.60 -14.47 -6.85
CA PRO A 276 26.06 -13.85 -5.64
C PRO A 276 25.49 -12.45 -5.89
N ALA A 277 26.11 -11.66 -6.77
CA ALA A 277 25.64 -10.32 -7.09
C ALA A 277 24.34 -10.35 -7.91
N ILE A 278 24.31 -11.07 -9.04
CA ILE A 278 23.16 -11.09 -9.95
C ILE A 278 21.96 -11.83 -9.35
N SER A 279 22.19 -12.93 -8.62
CA SER A 279 21.10 -13.63 -7.91
C SER A 279 20.44 -12.73 -6.86
N ASN A 280 21.24 -11.95 -6.11
CA ASN A 280 20.70 -10.98 -5.15
C ASN A 280 19.95 -9.84 -5.85
N GLU A 281 20.50 -9.30 -6.97
CA GLU A 281 19.81 -8.29 -7.77
C GLU A 281 18.43 -8.81 -8.25
N ALA A 282 18.38 -10.02 -8.81
CA ALA A 282 17.13 -10.66 -9.26
C ALA A 282 16.12 -10.87 -8.10
N LEU A 283 16.61 -11.30 -6.94
CA LEU A 283 15.78 -11.45 -5.74
C LEU A 283 15.22 -10.11 -5.27
N GLN A 284 16.07 -9.07 -5.19
CA GLN A 284 15.63 -7.73 -4.75
C GLN A 284 14.58 -7.14 -5.71
N GLU A 285 14.75 -7.34 -7.01
CA GLU A 285 13.76 -6.91 -8.00
C GLU A 285 12.42 -7.67 -7.84
N ALA A 286 12.49 -9.00 -7.70
CA ALA A 286 11.29 -9.82 -7.48
C ALA A 286 10.59 -9.44 -6.16
N LYS A 287 11.36 -9.20 -5.09
CA LYS A 287 10.83 -8.72 -3.81
C LYS A 287 10.19 -7.35 -3.96
N ALA A 288 10.83 -6.41 -4.63
CA ALA A 288 10.27 -5.07 -4.84
C ALA A 288 8.92 -5.11 -5.60
N LYS A 289 8.78 -5.98 -6.60
CA LYS A 289 7.51 -6.23 -7.31
C LYS A 289 6.46 -6.86 -6.37
N ALA A 290 6.87 -7.83 -5.57
CA ALA A 290 5.97 -8.49 -4.61
C ALA A 290 5.49 -7.51 -3.52
N ASP A 291 6.38 -6.67 -3.01
CA ASP A 291 6.06 -5.62 -2.04
C ASP A 291 5.06 -4.62 -2.64
N ALA A 292 5.32 -4.12 -3.86
CA ALA A 292 4.42 -3.17 -4.52
C ALA A 292 3.01 -3.74 -4.72
N ASN A 293 2.89 -4.98 -5.19
CA ASN A 293 1.61 -5.66 -5.35
C ASN A 293 0.87 -5.84 -4.00
N SER A 294 1.59 -6.21 -2.94
CA SER A 294 1.01 -6.42 -1.62
C SER A 294 0.57 -5.10 -0.99
N ILE A 295 1.40 -4.05 -1.09
CA ILE A 295 1.10 -2.71 -0.59
C ILE A 295 -0.15 -2.15 -1.28
N GLN A 296 -0.31 -2.37 -2.60
CA GLN A 296 -1.51 -1.94 -3.32
C GLN A 296 -2.77 -2.62 -2.78
N VAL A 297 -2.73 -3.93 -2.50
CA VAL A 297 -3.84 -4.65 -1.87
C VAL A 297 -4.15 -4.08 -0.48
N PHE A 298 -3.12 -3.82 0.34
CA PHE A 298 -3.29 -3.23 1.67
C PHE A 298 -3.89 -1.83 1.61
N ALA A 299 -3.46 -1.00 0.67
CA ALA A 299 -4.02 0.32 0.41
C ALA A 299 -5.51 0.26 0.02
N ASN A 300 -5.86 -0.67 -0.87
CA ASN A 300 -7.24 -0.90 -1.27
C ASN A 300 -8.11 -1.36 -0.08
N ASN A 301 -7.62 -2.30 0.72
CA ASN A 301 -8.31 -2.77 1.91
C ASN A 301 -8.51 -1.63 2.94
N LEU A 302 -7.48 -0.82 3.17
CA LEU A 302 -7.60 0.36 4.03
C LEU A 302 -8.64 1.35 3.50
N GLY A 303 -8.61 1.66 2.20
CA GLY A 303 -9.58 2.55 1.58
C GLY A 303 -11.03 2.06 1.75
N GLN A 304 -11.25 0.75 1.63
CA GLN A 304 -12.57 0.16 1.85
C GLN A 304 -13.02 0.22 3.31
N LEU A 305 -12.09 0.07 4.27
CA LEU A 305 -12.40 0.25 5.70
C LEU A 305 -12.75 1.70 6.02
N LEU A 306 -11.98 2.65 5.51
CA LEU A 306 -12.20 4.09 5.73
C LEU A 306 -13.50 4.58 5.10
N LEU A 307 -13.84 4.07 3.92
CA LEU A 307 -15.06 4.42 3.18
C LEU A 307 -16.22 3.46 3.46
N ALA A 308 -16.16 2.66 4.53
CA ALA A 308 -17.27 1.81 4.92
C ALA A 308 -18.50 2.67 5.26
N PRO A 309 -19.72 2.13 5.05
CA PRO A 309 -20.97 2.87 5.24
C PRO A 309 -21.13 3.38 6.66
N PRO A 310 -21.30 4.69 6.91
CA PRO A 310 -21.59 5.23 8.23
C PRO A 310 -23.07 5.02 8.60
N LEU A 311 -23.34 4.82 9.89
CA LEU A 311 -24.71 4.86 10.43
C LEU A 311 -25.19 6.31 10.63
N GLY A 312 -24.25 7.25 10.81
CA GLY A 312 -24.53 8.65 11.09
C GLY A 312 -24.79 8.92 12.59
N GLU A 313 -25.39 10.08 12.86
CA GLU A 313 -25.66 10.59 14.20
C GLU A 313 -26.78 9.79 14.89
N LYS A 314 -26.43 8.71 15.59
CA LYS A 314 -27.32 7.82 16.34
C LYS A 314 -26.76 7.53 17.71
N ARG A 315 -27.61 7.23 18.67
CA ARG A 315 -27.23 6.76 19.99
C ARG A 315 -26.85 5.28 19.91
N ILE A 316 -25.64 4.96 20.30
CA ILE A 316 -25.06 3.64 20.10
C ILE A 316 -24.67 3.02 21.44
N LEU A 317 -25.07 1.76 21.64
CA LEU A 317 -24.49 0.91 22.67
C LEU A 317 -23.40 0.06 22.01
N ALA A 318 -22.13 0.26 22.40
CA ALA A 318 -21.01 -0.49 21.84
C ALA A 318 -20.53 -1.56 22.82
N ILE A 319 -20.19 -2.72 22.27
CA ILE A 319 -19.72 -3.87 23.03
C ILE A 319 -18.38 -4.32 22.49
N ASP A 320 -17.37 -4.34 23.35
CA ASP A 320 -16.10 -5.04 23.13
C ASP A 320 -16.23 -6.43 23.77
N PRO A 321 -16.39 -7.51 22.94
CA PRO A 321 -16.72 -8.83 23.47
C PRO A 321 -15.51 -9.53 24.09
N GLY A 322 -15.74 -10.31 25.13
CA GLY A 322 -14.69 -11.11 25.77
C GLY A 322 -15.27 -12.22 26.67
N PHE A 323 -14.53 -13.35 26.75
CA PHE A 323 -14.93 -14.45 27.61
C PHE A 323 -14.54 -14.20 29.07
N ARG A 324 -13.25 -14.28 29.40
CA ARG A 324 -12.75 -14.21 30.79
C ARG A 324 -12.89 -12.82 31.40
N SER A 325 -12.56 -11.79 30.64
CA SER A 325 -12.59 -10.39 31.08
C SER A 325 -14.01 -9.78 31.07
N GLY A 326 -15.00 -10.54 30.60
CA GLY A 326 -16.35 -10.06 30.35
C GLY A 326 -16.43 -9.17 29.10
N CYS A 327 -17.66 -8.79 28.73
CA CYS A 327 -17.92 -7.85 27.65
C CYS A 327 -17.96 -6.42 28.21
N LYS A 328 -17.19 -5.52 27.64
CA LYS A 328 -17.19 -4.10 28.00
C LYS A 328 -18.25 -3.39 27.19
N VAL A 329 -19.14 -2.70 27.89
CA VAL A 329 -20.29 -2.02 27.29
C VAL A 329 -20.18 -0.54 27.53
N VAL A 330 -20.37 0.26 26.49
CA VAL A 330 -20.46 1.73 26.58
C VAL A 330 -21.71 2.23 25.88
N CYS A 331 -22.34 3.27 26.42
CA CYS A 331 -23.42 4.01 25.79
C CYS A 331 -22.89 5.33 25.27
N LEU A 332 -23.10 5.63 23.99
CA LEU A 332 -22.70 6.85 23.32
C LEU A 332 -23.93 7.67 22.90
N ASP A 333 -23.79 8.99 22.95
CA ASP A 333 -24.76 9.90 22.36
C ASP A 333 -24.61 10.02 20.82
N GLU A 334 -25.42 10.88 20.20
CA GLU A 334 -25.42 11.11 18.75
C GLU A 334 -24.09 11.70 18.24
N LYS A 335 -23.28 12.34 19.10
CA LYS A 335 -21.96 12.91 18.78
C LYS A 335 -20.82 11.92 19.05
N GLY A 336 -21.14 10.76 19.63
CA GLY A 336 -20.16 9.76 20.05
C GLY A 336 -19.51 10.08 21.40
N ASP A 337 -20.12 10.94 22.23
CA ASP A 337 -19.64 11.21 23.57
C ASP A 337 -20.12 10.10 24.52
N LEU A 338 -19.26 9.73 25.47
CA LEU A 338 -19.53 8.65 26.41
C LEU A 338 -20.54 9.09 27.49
N LEU A 339 -21.68 8.41 27.53
CA LEU A 339 -22.72 8.64 28.53
C LEU A 339 -22.62 7.71 29.74
N TYR A 340 -22.27 6.42 29.49
CA TYR A 340 -22.21 5.40 30.53
C TYR A 340 -21.34 4.23 30.10
N ASN A 341 -20.74 3.53 31.05
CA ASN A 341 -20.00 2.29 30.78
C ASN A 341 -20.22 1.26 31.87
N GLU A 342 -20.20 -0.02 31.50
CA GLU A 342 -20.33 -1.13 32.44
C GLU A 342 -19.74 -2.42 31.86
N ASN A 343 -19.35 -3.36 32.76
CA ASN A 343 -18.95 -4.71 32.35
C ASN A 343 -20.13 -5.69 32.58
N ILE A 344 -20.30 -6.60 31.61
CA ILE A 344 -21.27 -7.70 31.72
C ILE A 344 -20.59 -9.04 31.46
N TYR A 345 -21.11 -10.11 32.00
CA TYR A 345 -20.50 -11.46 31.92
C TYR A 345 -21.49 -12.50 31.38
N PRO A 346 -21.98 -12.37 30.12
CA PRO A 346 -22.98 -13.26 29.55
C PRO A 346 -22.42 -14.67 29.20
N HIS A 347 -21.11 -14.81 29.10
CA HIS A 347 -20.42 -16.03 28.60
C HIS A 347 -19.70 -16.78 29.71
N ALA A 348 -19.27 -18.02 29.41
CA ALA A 348 -18.42 -18.80 30.31
C ALA A 348 -17.06 -18.06 30.55
N PRO A 349 -16.50 -18.18 31.77
CA PRO A 349 -16.86 -19.06 32.87
C PRO A 349 -17.97 -18.53 33.78
N GLN A 350 -18.29 -17.23 33.79
CA GLN A 350 -19.21 -16.61 34.76
C GLN A 350 -20.68 -16.92 34.47
N ASN A 351 -21.09 -16.94 33.18
CA ASN A 351 -22.48 -17.27 32.74
C ASN A 351 -23.61 -16.46 33.39
N GLU A 352 -23.40 -15.17 33.68
CA GLU A 352 -24.40 -14.28 34.27
C GLU A 352 -25.42 -13.78 33.21
N THR A 353 -25.92 -14.66 32.37
CA THR A 353 -26.70 -14.34 31.18
C THR A 353 -27.96 -13.54 31.51
N ALA A 354 -28.74 -13.96 32.53
CA ALA A 354 -30.00 -13.27 32.91
C ALA A 354 -29.75 -11.84 33.43
N MET A 355 -28.71 -11.66 34.26
CA MET A 355 -28.32 -10.36 34.79
C MET A 355 -27.81 -9.44 33.63
N ALA A 356 -26.98 -9.97 32.75
CA ALA A 356 -26.48 -9.25 31.58
C ALA A 356 -27.61 -8.79 30.65
N MET A 357 -28.64 -9.65 30.39
CA MET A 357 -29.83 -9.27 29.62
C MET A 357 -30.58 -8.09 30.25
N LYS A 358 -30.80 -8.16 31.57
CA LYS A 358 -31.49 -7.09 32.30
C LYS A 358 -30.73 -5.77 32.22
N LYS A 359 -29.40 -5.80 32.39
CA LYS A 359 -28.54 -4.61 32.30
C LYS A 359 -28.57 -4.00 30.89
N ILE A 360 -28.40 -4.79 29.83
CA ILE A 360 -28.47 -4.30 28.45
C ILE A 360 -29.83 -3.68 28.16
N LYS A 361 -30.93 -4.37 28.51
CA LYS A 361 -32.29 -3.81 28.31
C LYS A 361 -32.50 -2.49 29.05
N SER A 362 -32.01 -2.39 30.29
CA SER A 362 -32.09 -1.15 31.08
C SER A 362 -31.28 -0.01 30.41
N MET A 363 -30.05 -0.27 29.96
CA MET A 363 -29.22 0.72 29.28
C MET A 363 -29.83 1.19 27.95
N VAL A 364 -30.38 0.27 27.15
CA VAL A 364 -31.03 0.60 25.86
C VAL A 364 -32.20 1.56 26.10
N ASN A 365 -33.01 1.33 27.13
CA ASN A 365 -34.15 2.18 27.46
C ASN A 365 -33.73 3.52 28.09
N ALA A 366 -32.83 3.49 29.06
CA ALA A 366 -32.41 4.68 29.81
C ALA A 366 -31.69 5.70 28.88
N TYR A 367 -30.82 5.21 28.03
CA TYR A 367 -30.04 6.07 27.13
C TYR A 367 -30.63 6.20 25.72
N LYS A 368 -31.86 5.64 25.49
CA LYS A 368 -32.61 5.71 24.23
C LYS A 368 -31.76 5.23 23.01
N ILE A 369 -31.08 4.12 23.19
CA ILE A 369 -30.16 3.55 22.18
C ILE A 369 -30.89 3.19 20.89
N ASP A 370 -30.37 3.58 19.75
CA ASP A 370 -30.94 3.30 18.43
C ASP A 370 -30.28 2.07 17.76
N ALA A 371 -28.99 1.84 18.04
CA ALA A 371 -28.21 0.73 17.45
C ALA A 371 -27.22 0.15 18.46
N ILE A 372 -26.88 -1.13 18.26
CA ILE A 372 -25.85 -1.83 19.03
C ILE A 372 -24.70 -2.18 18.07
N SER A 373 -23.47 -1.81 18.43
CA SER A 373 -22.24 -2.24 17.73
C SER A 373 -21.52 -3.29 18.56
N ILE A 374 -21.07 -4.36 17.91
CA ILE A 374 -20.31 -5.44 18.54
C ILE A 374 -18.98 -5.57 17.78
N GLY A 375 -17.86 -5.55 18.49
CA GLY A 375 -16.55 -5.80 17.92
C GLY A 375 -16.46 -7.20 17.29
N ASN A 376 -15.74 -7.34 16.19
CA ASN A 376 -15.64 -8.61 15.45
C ASN A 376 -14.54 -9.56 15.95
N GLY A 377 -13.99 -9.34 17.13
CA GLY A 377 -12.94 -10.18 17.72
C GLY A 377 -13.46 -11.40 18.47
N THR A 378 -12.72 -11.78 19.52
CA THR A 378 -13.05 -12.96 20.36
C THR A 378 -14.42 -12.83 20.99
N ALA A 379 -15.21 -13.89 20.99
CA ALA A 379 -16.59 -13.94 21.52
C ALA A 379 -17.64 -13.07 20.80
N SER A 380 -17.32 -12.53 19.62
CA SER A 380 -18.22 -11.65 18.85
C SER A 380 -19.55 -12.33 18.52
N ARG A 381 -19.51 -13.58 18.03
CA ARG A 381 -20.70 -14.34 17.61
C ARG A 381 -21.58 -14.74 18.80
N GLU A 382 -20.96 -15.19 19.87
CA GLU A 382 -21.66 -15.53 21.12
C GLU A 382 -22.35 -14.29 21.68
N THR A 383 -21.70 -13.13 21.58
CA THR A 383 -22.27 -11.85 22.03
C THR A 383 -23.40 -11.40 21.10
N GLU A 384 -23.27 -11.53 19.79
CA GLU A 384 -24.34 -11.25 18.83
C GLU A 384 -25.58 -12.14 19.12
N PHE A 385 -25.35 -13.44 19.26
CA PHE A 385 -26.43 -14.39 19.59
C PHE A 385 -27.08 -14.07 20.95
N PHE A 386 -26.30 -13.67 21.95
CA PHE A 386 -26.80 -13.24 23.25
C PHE A 386 -27.68 -11.99 23.10
N ILE A 387 -27.26 -10.96 22.38
CA ILE A 387 -28.00 -9.72 22.16
C ILE A 387 -29.32 -9.98 21.42
N LYS A 388 -29.32 -10.83 20.39
CA LYS A 388 -30.49 -11.18 19.59
C LYS A 388 -31.58 -11.92 20.40
N LYS A 389 -31.23 -12.51 21.54
CA LYS A 389 -32.20 -13.13 22.47
C LYS A 389 -32.96 -12.12 23.35
N ILE A 390 -32.50 -10.87 23.42
CA ILE A 390 -33.11 -9.86 24.29
C ILE A 390 -34.32 -9.26 23.59
N ALA A 391 -35.48 -9.36 24.21
CA ALA A 391 -36.69 -8.68 23.76
C ALA A 391 -36.62 -7.20 24.17
N PHE A 392 -36.26 -6.32 23.24
CA PHE A 392 -36.25 -4.88 23.43
C PHE A 392 -37.66 -4.29 23.26
N ASP A 393 -37.93 -3.19 23.95
CA ASP A 393 -39.24 -2.52 23.90
C ASP A 393 -39.43 -1.73 22.59
N LYS A 394 -38.34 -1.45 21.85
CA LYS A 394 -38.34 -0.89 20.51
C LYS A 394 -37.38 -1.68 19.60
N PRO A 395 -37.55 -1.66 18.28
CA PRO A 395 -36.57 -2.26 17.37
C PRO A 395 -35.20 -1.60 17.54
N VAL A 396 -34.16 -2.41 17.77
CA VAL A 396 -32.76 -1.97 17.85
C VAL A 396 -31.95 -2.74 16.83
N GLN A 397 -31.26 -2.03 15.97
CA GLN A 397 -30.38 -2.65 14.95
C GLN A 397 -29.07 -3.11 15.57
N VAL A 398 -28.57 -4.29 15.18
CA VAL A 398 -27.32 -4.85 15.67
C VAL A 398 -26.33 -4.96 14.52
N PHE A 399 -25.12 -4.44 14.72
CA PHE A 399 -24.05 -4.40 13.72
C PHE A 399 -22.78 -5.03 14.28
N ILE A 400 -22.09 -5.79 13.44
CA ILE A 400 -20.73 -6.26 13.71
C ILE A 400 -19.76 -5.23 13.10
N VAL A 401 -18.82 -4.75 13.91
CA VAL A 401 -17.88 -3.68 13.56
C VAL A 401 -16.44 -4.19 13.70
N SER A 402 -15.59 -3.85 12.73
CA SER A 402 -14.17 -4.19 12.81
C SER A 402 -13.50 -3.50 13.99
N GLU A 403 -12.82 -4.27 14.83
CA GLU A 403 -12.02 -3.77 15.95
C GLU A 403 -10.52 -3.58 15.60
N ALA A 404 -10.14 -3.78 14.32
CA ALA A 404 -8.75 -3.63 13.88
C ALA A 404 -8.15 -2.29 14.34
N GLY A 405 -7.01 -2.34 15.06
CA GLY A 405 -6.36 -1.16 15.62
C GLY A 405 -7.05 -0.49 16.81
N ALA A 406 -8.19 -1.00 17.33
CA ALA A 406 -8.86 -0.40 18.51
C ALA A 406 -7.98 -0.44 19.77
N SER A 407 -7.21 -1.49 19.96
CA SER A 407 -6.23 -1.60 21.04
C SER A 407 -5.09 -0.58 20.91
N VAL A 408 -4.65 -0.29 19.68
CA VAL A 408 -3.64 0.75 19.44
C VAL A 408 -4.20 2.13 19.75
N TYR A 409 -5.41 2.43 19.29
CA TYR A 409 -6.10 3.68 19.64
C TYR A 409 -6.24 3.83 21.16
N SER A 410 -6.75 2.82 21.87
CA SER A 410 -7.02 2.89 23.31
C SER A 410 -5.78 3.20 24.16
N ALA A 411 -4.61 2.74 23.72
CA ALA A 411 -3.31 3.02 24.34
C ALA A 411 -2.67 4.32 23.86
N SER A 412 -3.19 4.97 22.82
CA SER A 412 -2.59 6.16 22.20
C SER A 412 -2.68 7.41 23.08
N LYS A 413 -1.85 8.42 22.76
CA LYS A 413 -1.93 9.74 23.37
C LYS A 413 -3.28 10.39 23.11
N ILE A 414 -3.83 10.21 21.89
CA ILE A 414 -5.12 10.76 21.47
C ILE A 414 -6.26 10.25 22.37
N ALA A 415 -6.30 8.94 22.60
CA ALA A 415 -7.34 8.35 23.44
C ALA A 415 -7.22 8.78 24.92
N ARG A 416 -6.00 8.99 25.40
CA ARG A 416 -5.77 9.55 26.76
C ARG A 416 -6.22 11.01 26.89
N GLU A 417 -6.04 11.80 25.84
CA GLU A 417 -6.53 13.19 25.81
C GLU A 417 -8.05 13.26 25.71
N GLU A 418 -8.67 12.38 24.89
CA GLU A 418 -10.14 12.33 24.75
C GLU A 418 -10.86 11.77 25.99
N PHE A 419 -10.26 10.79 26.67
CA PHE A 419 -10.83 10.09 27.83
C PHE A 419 -9.80 9.88 28.94
N PRO A 420 -9.37 10.97 29.63
CA PRO A 420 -8.32 10.89 30.64
C PRO A 420 -8.69 10.00 31.84
N ASP A 421 -9.96 10.01 32.25
CA ASP A 421 -10.48 9.32 33.44
C ASP A 421 -10.87 7.86 33.21
N TYR A 422 -10.73 7.34 31.98
CA TYR A 422 -11.15 5.99 31.62
C TYR A 422 -9.97 5.11 31.23
N ASP A 423 -10.09 3.81 31.49
CA ASP A 423 -9.06 2.85 31.15
C ASP A 423 -9.06 2.47 29.64
N VAL A 424 -8.06 1.68 29.25
CA VAL A 424 -7.87 1.26 27.85
C VAL A 424 -9.03 0.44 27.31
N THR A 425 -9.76 -0.29 28.16
CA THR A 425 -10.85 -1.15 27.72
C THR A 425 -12.10 -0.32 27.36
N VAL A 426 -12.42 0.69 28.17
CA VAL A 426 -13.50 1.64 27.89
C VAL A 426 -13.20 2.44 26.62
N ARG A 427 -11.96 2.94 26.47
CA ARG A 427 -11.52 3.67 25.27
C ARG A 427 -11.65 2.81 24.01
N GLY A 428 -11.30 1.53 24.09
CA GLY A 428 -11.47 0.56 22.99
C GLY A 428 -12.94 0.39 22.58
N SER A 429 -13.82 0.21 23.57
CA SER A 429 -15.27 0.07 23.33
C SER A 429 -15.88 1.34 22.73
N VAL A 430 -15.46 2.53 23.17
CA VAL A 430 -15.87 3.81 22.56
C VAL A 430 -15.48 3.87 21.09
N SER A 431 -14.26 3.47 20.77
CA SER A 431 -13.79 3.44 19.38
C SER A 431 -14.64 2.51 18.51
N ILE A 432 -15.00 1.32 19.01
CA ILE A 432 -15.91 0.39 18.31
C ILE A 432 -17.25 1.03 18.00
N GLY A 433 -17.83 1.78 18.96
CA GLY A 433 -19.08 2.50 18.76
C GLY A 433 -18.98 3.64 17.74
N ARG A 434 -17.93 4.46 17.85
CA ARG A 434 -17.69 5.58 16.94
C ARG A 434 -17.41 5.14 15.51
N ARG A 435 -16.80 3.97 15.29
CA ARG A 435 -16.64 3.39 13.95
C ARG A 435 -17.94 3.04 13.28
N LEU A 436 -18.98 2.71 14.04
CA LEU A 436 -20.32 2.51 13.47
C LEU A 436 -20.94 3.86 13.07
N SER A 437 -20.74 4.92 13.86
CA SER A 437 -21.20 6.27 13.53
C SER A 437 -20.53 6.79 12.27
N ASP A 438 -19.20 6.84 12.23
CA ASP A 438 -18.39 7.21 11.07
C ASP A 438 -17.00 6.51 11.12
N PRO A 439 -16.79 5.47 10.31
CA PRO A 439 -15.51 4.77 10.24
C PRO A 439 -14.33 5.67 9.89
N LEU A 440 -14.52 6.60 8.94
CA LEU A 440 -13.45 7.50 8.51
C LEU A 440 -13.01 8.42 9.64
N ALA A 441 -13.96 9.06 10.31
CA ALA A 441 -13.69 10.01 11.39
C ALA A 441 -12.94 9.38 12.57
N GLU A 442 -13.17 8.10 12.84
CA GLU A 442 -12.52 7.39 13.93
C GLU A 442 -11.18 6.77 13.53
N LEU A 443 -11.12 6.08 12.35
CA LEU A 443 -9.92 5.36 11.93
C LEU A 443 -8.74 6.27 11.60
N VAL A 444 -8.96 7.51 11.18
CA VAL A 444 -7.87 8.49 10.95
C VAL A 444 -7.09 8.88 12.20
N LYS A 445 -7.59 8.54 13.39
CA LYS A 445 -6.90 8.75 14.68
C LYS A 445 -5.81 7.70 14.94
N ILE A 446 -5.80 6.62 14.17
CA ILE A 446 -4.87 5.49 14.30
C ILE A 446 -3.83 5.61 13.19
N ASP A 447 -2.55 5.33 13.51
CA ASP A 447 -1.54 5.17 12.46
C ASP A 447 -2.02 4.10 11.46
N PRO A 448 -2.14 4.43 10.15
CA PRO A 448 -2.64 3.49 9.16
C PRO A 448 -1.90 2.14 9.15
N LYS A 449 -0.62 2.13 9.50
CA LYS A 449 0.17 0.90 9.64
C LYS A 449 -0.26 0.01 10.81
N ALA A 450 -0.94 0.57 11.79
CA ALA A 450 -1.46 -0.19 12.94
C ALA A 450 -2.83 -0.82 12.66
N ILE A 451 -3.47 -0.46 11.54
CA ILE A 451 -4.69 -1.10 11.06
C ILE A 451 -4.30 -2.37 10.32
N GLY A 452 -4.76 -3.53 10.77
CA GLY A 452 -4.47 -4.82 10.13
C GLY A 452 -5.23 -4.94 8.81
N VAL A 453 -4.55 -4.73 7.70
CA VAL A 453 -5.12 -4.74 6.33
C VAL A 453 -4.57 -5.85 5.45
N GLY A 454 -3.64 -6.69 5.96
CA GLY A 454 -3.11 -7.82 5.22
C GLY A 454 -2.12 -8.69 5.98
N GLN A 455 -1.99 -9.96 5.55
CA GLN A 455 -1.25 -11.00 6.25
C GLN A 455 0.27 -10.74 6.32
N TYR A 456 0.86 -10.13 5.28
CA TYR A 456 2.30 -9.88 5.16
C TYR A 456 2.66 -8.40 5.31
N GLN A 457 1.82 -7.62 5.99
CA GLN A 457 1.99 -6.18 6.15
C GLN A 457 3.33 -5.79 6.80
N HIS A 458 3.86 -6.63 7.68
CA HIS A 458 5.14 -6.40 8.36
C HIS A 458 6.36 -6.86 7.57
N ASP A 459 6.18 -7.59 6.46
CA ASP A 459 7.26 -8.18 5.66
C ASP A 459 7.62 -7.34 4.42
N VAL A 460 6.75 -6.39 4.04
CA VAL A 460 6.99 -5.45 2.93
C VAL A 460 7.88 -4.29 3.35
N ASP A 461 8.36 -3.51 2.36
CA ASP A 461 9.07 -2.25 2.61
C ASP A 461 8.19 -1.29 3.43
N GLN A 462 8.60 -1.02 4.67
CA GLN A 462 7.83 -0.25 5.64
C GLN A 462 7.72 1.24 5.31
N ASN A 463 8.65 1.81 4.54
CA ASN A 463 8.61 3.20 4.10
C ASN A 463 7.59 3.36 2.97
N LYS A 464 7.67 2.49 1.95
CA LYS A 464 6.71 2.46 0.84
C LYS A 464 5.30 2.15 1.32
N LEU A 465 5.16 1.23 2.28
CA LEU A 465 3.88 0.93 2.92
C LEU A 465 3.29 2.18 3.57
N LYS A 466 4.08 2.89 4.38
CA LYS A 466 3.61 4.10 5.07
C LYS A 466 3.17 5.16 4.06
N GLU A 467 3.98 5.46 3.06
CA GLU A 467 3.66 6.45 2.02
C GLU A 467 2.34 6.12 1.31
N GLU A 468 2.13 4.86 0.91
CA GLU A 468 0.91 4.47 0.20
C GLU A 468 -0.33 4.47 1.09
N LEU A 469 -0.20 4.05 2.36
CA LEU A 469 -1.31 4.09 3.31
C LEU A 469 -1.69 5.54 3.66
N ASP A 470 -0.72 6.43 3.88
CA ASP A 470 -0.96 7.86 4.13
C ASP A 470 -1.64 8.52 2.91
N SER A 471 -1.18 8.23 1.68
CA SER A 471 -1.84 8.67 0.45
C SER A 471 -3.28 8.18 0.36
N THR A 472 -3.54 6.94 0.78
CA THR A 472 -4.88 6.36 0.78
C THR A 472 -5.81 7.09 1.75
N VAL A 473 -5.33 7.41 2.96
CA VAL A 473 -6.12 8.21 3.93
C VAL A 473 -6.45 9.59 3.35
N ILE A 474 -5.46 10.28 2.76
CA ILE A 474 -5.66 11.59 2.12
C ILE A 474 -6.72 11.50 1.02
N ARG A 475 -6.65 10.51 0.14
CA ARG A 475 -7.64 10.29 -0.92
C ARG A 475 -9.05 10.08 -0.34
N CYS A 476 -9.17 9.21 0.65
CA CYS A 476 -10.47 8.92 1.28
C CYS A 476 -11.09 10.17 1.93
N VAL A 477 -10.33 10.91 2.73
CA VAL A 477 -10.79 12.13 3.40
C VAL A 477 -11.26 13.18 2.40
N ASN A 478 -10.47 13.43 1.35
CA ASN A 478 -10.81 14.45 0.35
C ASN A 478 -11.92 14.00 -0.61
N SER A 479 -12.19 12.70 -0.74
CA SER A 479 -13.32 12.20 -1.54
C SER A 479 -14.68 12.42 -0.89
N VAL A 480 -14.76 12.36 0.45
CA VAL A 480 -16.02 12.48 1.21
C VAL A 480 -16.44 13.94 1.39
N GLY A 481 -15.48 14.83 1.65
CA GLY A 481 -15.75 16.19 2.08
C GLY A 481 -16.06 16.27 3.58
N ILE A 482 -15.47 17.26 4.26
CA ILE A 482 -15.40 17.26 5.72
C ILE A 482 -16.17 18.45 6.30
N ASN A 483 -17.13 18.17 7.20
CA ASN A 483 -17.84 19.22 7.93
C ASN A 483 -16.89 19.87 8.95
N ILE A 484 -16.50 21.12 8.73
CA ILE A 484 -15.53 21.84 9.57
C ILE A 484 -16.02 22.05 11.00
N ASN A 485 -17.34 22.11 11.20
CA ASN A 485 -17.92 22.39 12.52
C ASN A 485 -17.96 21.16 13.43
N THR A 486 -17.88 19.94 12.87
CA THR A 486 -17.92 18.68 13.64
C THR A 486 -16.61 17.90 13.58
N ALA A 487 -15.76 18.13 12.55
CA ALA A 487 -14.54 17.38 12.36
C ALA A 487 -13.52 17.55 13.49
N SER A 488 -12.84 16.45 13.84
CA SER A 488 -11.71 16.46 14.76
C SER A 488 -10.47 17.09 14.11
N LYS A 489 -9.52 17.55 14.94
CA LYS A 489 -8.20 18.03 14.46
C LYS A 489 -7.49 16.98 13.58
N HIS A 490 -7.64 15.70 13.93
CA HIS A 490 -7.00 14.58 13.22
C HIS A 490 -7.61 14.38 11.83
N LEU A 491 -8.93 14.47 11.70
CA LEU A 491 -9.59 14.37 10.40
C LEU A 491 -9.25 15.58 9.52
N LEU A 492 -9.24 16.78 10.08
CA LEU A 492 -8.89 18.01 9.37
C LEU A 492 -7.46 18.02 8.85
N SER A 493 -6.50 17.38 9.55
CA SER A 493 -5.09 17.37 9.12
C SER A 493 -4.84 16.61 7.81
N TYR A 494 -5.76 15.75 7.38
CA TYR A 494 -5.72 15.06 6.08
C TYR A 494 -6.44 15.81 4.96
N VAL A 495 -7.10 16.93 5.26
CA VAL A 495 -7.69 17.77 4.21
C VAL A 495 -6.58 18.44 3.40
N SER A 496 -6.73 18.43 2.07
CA SER A 496 -5.81 19.06 1.13
C SER A 496 -5.38 20.46 1.59
N GLY A 497 -4.08 20.71 1.67
CA GLY A 497 -3.53 21.99 2.10
C GLY A 497 -3.64 22.31 3.61
N ILE A 498 -4.23 21.43 4.44
CA ILE A 498 -4.39 21.60 5.87
C ILE A 498 -3.55 20.56 6.59
N GLY A 499 -2.40 20.95 7.12
CA GLY A 499 -1.58 20.08 7.97
C GLY A 499 -2.00 20.18 9.46
N GLU A 500 -1.36 19.38 10.31
CA GLU A 500 -1.70 19.25 11.74
C GLU A 500 -1.84 20.59 12.46
N LYS A 501 -0.90 21.53 12.23
CA LYS A 501 -0.93 22.83 12.91
C LYS A 501 -2.09 23.71 12.48
N LEU A 502 -2.44 23.69 11.19
CA LEU A 502 -3.62 24.43 10.70
C LEU A 502 -4.91 23.78 11.19
N ALA A 503 -4.98 22.46 11.24
CA ALA A 503 -6.12 21.73 11.80
C ALA A 503 -6.35 22.09 13.26
N GLU A 504 -5.29 22.16 14.07
CA GLU A 504 -5.35 22.62 15.45
C GLU A 504 -5.87 24.07 15.54
N ASN A 505 -5.34 24.99 14.72
CA ASN A 505 -5.77 26.38 14.69
C ASN A 505 -7.25 26.53 14.30
N ILE A 506 -7.73 25.70 13.36
CA ILE A 506 -9.16 25.67 12.97
C ILE A 506 -10.05 25.26 14.14
N VAL A 507 -9.66 24.20 14.86
CA VAL A 507 -10.43 23.73 16.01
C VAL A 507 -10.45 24.77 17.13
N ASN A 508 -9.29 25.39 17.45
CA ASN A 508 -9.20 26.44 18.46
C ASN A 508 -10.04 27.66 18.07
N TYR A 509 -9.93 28.11 16.83
CA TYR A 509 -10.74 29.23 16.33
C TYR A 509 -12.24 28.96 16.47
N ARG A 510 -12.69 27.75 16.12
CA ARG A 510 -14.08 27.30 16.27
C ARG A 510 -14.52 27.32 17.75
N SER A 511 -13.66 26.90 18.66
CA SER A 511 -13.96 26.85 20.08
C SER A 511 -14.09 28.26 20.71
N GLU A 512 -13.29 29.20 20.21
CA GLU A 512 -13.27 30.58 20.72
C GLU A 512 -14.34 31.48 20.09
N ASN A 513 -14.63 31.29 18.80
CA ASN A 513 -15.48 32.20 18.00
C ASN A 513 -16.83 31.60 17.60
N GLY A 514 -17.10 30.36 17.97
CA GLY A 514 -18.30 29.61 17.57
C GLY A 514 -18.15 28.93 16.20
N PRO A 515 -19.22 28.27 15.73
CA PRO A 515 -19.19 27.53 14.47
C PRO A 515 -19.00 28.45 13.26
N PHE A 516 -18.31 27.93 12.24
CA PHE A 516 -18.18 28.62 10.96
C PHE A 516 -19.54 28.70 10.25
N GLU A 517 -19.90 29.90 9.77
CA GLU A 517 -21.14 30.15 9.02
C GLU A 517 -20.92 30.26 7.50
N ASP A 518 -19.69 30.52 7.10
CA ASP A 518 -19.27 30.58 5.69
C ASP A 518 -17.77 30.21 5.52
N ARG A 519 -17.39 29.80 4.29
CA ARG A 519 -16.00 29.45 3.97
C ARG A 519 -15.03 30.62 4.05
N LYS A 520 -15.50 31.87 3.91
CA LYS A 520 -14.63 33.06 3.97
C LYS A 520 -14.06 33.27 5.38
N GLN A 521 -14.79 32.83 6.41
CA GLN A 521 -14.32 32.91 7.79
C GLN A 521 -13.04 32.09 8.02
N LEU A 522 -12.74 31.07 7.21
CA LEU A 522 -11.47 30.35 7.27
C LEU A 522 -10.25 31.24 7.10
N LYS A 523 -10.36 32.33 6.35
CA LYS A 523 -9.26 33.32 6.19
C LYS A 523 -8.93 34.07 7.47
N LYS A 524 -9.79 33.99 8.50
CA LYS A 524 -9.53 34.57 9.84
C LYS A 524 -8.78 33.61 10.74
N VAL A 525 -8.64 32.35 10.37
CA VAL A 525 -7.89 31.34 11.16
C VAL A 525 -6.39 31.70 11.13
N PRO A 526 -5.72 31.75 12.30
CA PRO A 526 -4.30 32.08 12.35
C PRO A 526 -3.45 31.14 11.49
N ARG A 527 -2.51 31.69 10.72
CA ARG A 527 -1.59 30.99 9.82
C ARG A 527 -2.23 30.29 8.61
N LEU A 528 -3.52 30.41 8.39
CA LEU A 528 -4.17 29.87 7.21
C LEU A 528 -4.03 30.90 6.07
N GLY A 529 -2.93 30.77 5.29
CA GLY A 529 -2.63 31.64 4.17
C GLY A 529 -3.50 31.33 2.93
N GLU A 530 -3.41 32.22 1.92
CA GLU A 530 -4.23 32.11 0.69
C GLU A 530 -4.04 30.78 -0.03
N LYS A 531 -2.81 30.26 -0.11
CA LYS A 531 -2.49 28.96 -0.74
C LYS A 531 -3.20 27.79 -0.05
N ALA A 532 -3.13 27.72 1.29
CA ALA A 532 -3.79 26.69 2.08
C ALA A 532 -5.31 26.81 1.97
N TYR A 533 -5.84 28.06 1.97
CA TYR A 533 -7.26 28.32 1.74
C TYR A 533 -7.70 27.80 0.37
N GLN A 534 -7.01 28.16 -0.71
CA GLN A 534 -7.34 27.74 -2.06
C GLN A 534 -7.36 26.21 -2.19
N GLN A 535 -6.35 25.54 -1.64
CA GLN A 535 -6.24 24.08 -1.77
C GLN A 535 -7.23 23.31 -0.90
N GLY A 536 -7.62 23.85 0.26
CA GLY A 536 -8.42 23.11 1.25
C GLY A 536 -9.92 23.44 1.23
N VAL A 537 -10.27 24.68 0.87
CA VAL A 537 -11.61 25.23 1.10
C VAL A 537 -12.73 24.44 0.43
N ALA A 538 -12.49 23.87 -0.74
CA ALA A 538 -13.51 23.14 -1.47
C ALA A 538 -13.69 21.67 -1.02
N PHE A 539 -12.82 21.15 -0.15
CA PHE A 539 -12.98 19.87 0.53
C PHE A 539 -13.71 20.00 1.88
N ILE A 540 -13.89 21.23 2.34
CA ILE A 540 -14.61 21.56 3.57
C ILE A 540 -16.07 21.79 3.28
N ARG A 541 -16.95 21.34 4.15
CA ARG A 541 -18.40 21.54 4.12
C ARG A 541 -18.84 22.33 5.34
N ILE A 542 -19.84 23.19 5.15
CA ILE A 542 -20.49 23.92 6.24
C ILE A 542 -22.00 23.68 6.09
N SER A 543 -22.53 22.82 6.95
CA SER A 543 -23.98 22.58 7.00
C SER A 543 -24.69 23.86 7.43
N ASN A 544 -25.81 24.19 6.79
CA ASN A 544 -26.59 25.41 7.05
C ASN A 544 -25.80 26.72 6.86
N ALA A 545 -24.82 26.74 5.92
CA ALA A 545 -24.05 27.93 5.60
C ALA A 545 -24.93 29.07 5.02
N LYS A 546 -24.47 30.31 5.23
CA LYS A 546 -25.09 31.49 4.60
C LYS A 546 -25.12 31.42 3.06
N ASN A 547 -24.05 30.90 2.48
CA ASN A 547 -23.99 30.57 1.05
C ASN A 547 -24.22 29.05 0.89
N PRO A 548 -25.29 28.64 0.19
CA PRO A 548 -25.59 27.21 0.03
C PRO A 548 -24.50 26.43 -0.70
N LEU A 549 -23.67 27.09 -1.54
CA LEU A 549 -22.51 26.46 -2.18
C LEU A 549 -21.42 26.05 -1.20
N ASP A 550 -21.39 26.59 0.02
CA ASP A 550 -20.40 26.22 1.05
C ASP A 550 -20.66 24.80 1.61
N ASN A 551 -21.83 24.23 1.32
CA ASN A 551 -22.14 22.82 1.62
C ASN A 551 -21.98 21.91 0.38
N SER A 552 -21.21 22.31 -0.61
CA SER A 552 -20.98 21.55 -1.84
C SER A 552 -19.49 21.36 -2.14
N ALA A 553 -19.15 20.56 -3.15
CA ALA A 553 -17.78 20.43 -3.65
C ALA A 553 -17.40 21.53 -4.66
N VAL A 554 -18.25 22.51 -4.91
CA VAL A 554 -17.94 23.63 -5.81
C VAL A 554 -16.85 24.49 -5.16
N HIS A 555 -15.80 24.77 -5.93
CA HIS A 555 -14.72 25.64 -5.47
C HIS A 555 -15.17 27.12 -5.46
N PRO A 556 -14.79 27.94 -4.45
CA PRO A 556 -15.19 29.36 -4.40
C PRO A 556 -14.82 30.18 -5.62
N GLU A 557 -13.77 29.82 -6.36
CA GLU A 557 -13.41 30.46 -7.64
C GLU A 557 -14.55 30.39 -8.68
N ALA A 558 -15.36 29.32 -8.61
CA ALA A 558 -16.48 29.10 -9.54
C ALA A 558 -17.82 29.69 -9.10
N TYR A 559 -17.92 30.27 -7.89
CA TYR A 559 -19.21 30.77 -7.38
C TYR A 559 -19.87 31.79 -8.30
N LYS A 560 -19.10 32.75 -8.81
CA LYS A 560 -19.61 33.77 -9.78
C LYS A 560 -20.17 33.13 -11.05
N ILE A 561 -19.60 32.00 -11.49
CA ILE A 561 -20.08 31.29 -12.67
C ILE A 561 -21.42 30.61 -12.35
N VAL A 562 -21.55 29.98 -11.18
CA VAL A 562 -22.82 29.37 -10.75
C VAL A 562 -23.92 30.45 -10.56
N GLU A 563 -23.57 31.58 -9.96
CA GLU A 563 -24.48 32.72 -9.84
C GLU A 563 -24.95 33.24 -11.22
N LYS A 564 -24.02 33.28 -12.20
CA LYS A 564 -24.37 33.65 -13.59
C LYS A 564 -25.28 32.61 -14.23
N MET A 565 -25.01 31.29 -14.05
CA MET A 565 -25.89 30.23 -14.54
C MET A 565 -27.31 30.37 -14.00
N ALA A 566 -27.44 30.63 -12.69
CA ALA A 566 -28.73 30.82 -12.06
C ALA A 566 -29.46 32.04 -12.65
N LYS A 567 -28.76 33.19 -12.76
CA LYS A 567 -29.32 34.45 -13.31
C LYS A 567 -29.79 34.31 -14.75
N ASP A 568 -29.01 33.64 -15.61
CA ASP A 568 -29.37 33.44 -17.03
C ASP A 568 -30.63 32.58 -17.19
N LEU A 569 -30.89 31.69 -16.25
CA LEU A 569 -32.11 30.87 -16.15
C LEU A 569 -33.24 31.58 -15.39
N LYS A 570 -33.04 32.83 -14.92
CA LYS A 570 -33.97 33.59 -14.06
C LYS A 570 -34.32 32.82 -12.75
N LEU A 571 -33.33 32.13 -12.19
CA LEU A 571 -33.41 31.33 -10.98
C LEU A 571 -32.44 31.87 -9.90
N THR A 572 -32.62 31.42 -8.66
CA THR A 572 -31.62 31.59 -7.60
C THR A 572 -30.67 30.41 -7.55
N VAL A 573 -29.52 30.55 -6.88
CA VAL A 573 -28.59 29.42 -6.65
C VAL A 573 -29.29 28.29 -5.88
N ASN A 574 -30.16 28.65 -4.90
CA ASN A 574 -30.94 27.66 -4.16
C ASN A 574 -31.87 26.82 -5.05
N ASP A 575 -32.41 27.44 -6.11
CA ASP A 575 -33.28 26.74 -7.06
C ASP A 575 -32.56 25.69 -7.91
N LEU A 576 -31.26 25.88 -8.14
CA LEU A 576 -30.41 24.94 -8.87
C LEU A 576 -29.96 23.75 -7.99
N ILE A 577 -29.82 24.00 -6.69
CA ILE A 577 -29.31 22.99 -5.73
C ILE A 577 -30.32 21.86 -5.56
N ALA A 578 -29.85 20.61 -5.67
CA ALA A 578 -30.62 19.37 -5.59
C ALA A 578 -31.80 19.30 -6.60
N ASN A 579 -31.70 19.99 -7.71
CA ASN A 579 -32.77 20.03 -8.74
C ASN A 579 -32.22 19.64 -10.11
N LYS A 580 -32.35 18.37 -10.45
CA LYS A 580 -31.86 17.79 -11.71
C LYS A 580 -32.53 18.36 -12.95
N GLU A 581 -33.81 18.73 -12.86
CA GLU A 581 -34.54 19.26 -14.00
C GLU A 581 -34.04 20.66 -14.36
N LYS A 582 -33.81 21.53 -13.37
CA LYS A 582 -33.28 22.88 -13.58
C LYS A 582 -31.82 22.89 -13.99
N THR A 583 -30.99 22.03 -13.41
CA THR A 583 -29.58 21.90 -13.78
C THR A 583 -29.38 21.35 -15.19
N ALA A 584 -30.28 20.48 -15.68
CA ALA A 584 -30.25 19.97 -17.06
C ALA A 584 -30.47 21.09 -18.15
N LEU A 585 -31.00 22.26 -17.78
CA LEU A 585 -31.17 23.38 -18.67
C LEU A 585 -29.85 24.15 -18.91
N ILE A 586 -28.84 23.90 -18.09
CA ILE A 586 -27.55 24.61 -18.17
C ILE A 586 -26.74 24.01 -19.34
N LYS A 587 -26.34 24.88 -20.27
CA LYS A 587 -25.40 24.53 -21.35
C LYS A 587 -24.00 24.94 -20.92
N PRO A 588 -23.14 23.98 -20.48
CA PRO A 588 -21.86 24.33 -19.89
C PRO A 588 -20.92 25.07 -20.84
N GLU A 589 -21.07 24.87 -22.16
CA GLU A 589 -20.25 25.53 -23.19
C GLU A 589 -20.33 27.05 -23.12
N ASN A 590 -21.45 27.62 -22.65
CA ASN A 590 -21.68 29.06 -22.55
C ASN A 590 -20.91 29.72 -21.37
N TYR A 591 -20.33 28.94 -20.50
CA TYR A 591 -19.71 29.43 -19.26
C TYR A 591 -18.21 29.13 -19.19
N ILE A 592 -17.60 28.66 -20.28
CA ILE A 592 -16.15 28.41 -20.36
C ILE A 592 -15.40 29.76 -20.21
N THR A 593 -14.39 29.76 -19.35
CA THR A 593 -13.49 30.89 -19.15
C THR A 593 -12.03 30.44 -19.34
N ALA A 594 -11.07 31.34 -19.25
CA ALA A 594 -9.65 31.00 -19.33
C ALA A 594 -9.20 30.09 -18.16
N GLU A 595 -9.87 30.16 -17.02
CA GLU A 595 -9.49 29.42 -15.78
C GLU A 595 -10.33 28.18 -15.57
N ILE A 596 -11.59 28.14 -16.05
CA ILE A 596 -12.56 27.07 -15.84
C ILE A 596 -13.04 26.53 -17.17
N GLY A 597 -12.63 25.34 -17.52
CA GLY A 597 -12.99 24.70 -18.77
C GLY A 597 -14.22 23.79 -18.66
N LEU A 598 -14.50 23.08 -19.74
CA LEU A 598 -15.71 22.26 -19.88
C LEU A 598 -15.78 21.09 -18.85
N LEU A 599 -14.64 20.48 -18.52
CA LEU A 599 -14.61 19.36 -17.58
C LEU A 599 -15.02 19.81 -16.17
N THR A 600 -14.45 20.90 -15.70
CA THR A 600 -14.79 21.49 -14.40
C THR A 600 -16.25 21.96 -14.36
N LEU A 601 -16.77 22.54 -15.44
CA LEU A 601 -18.18 22.97 -15.51
C LEU A 601 -19.15 21.78 -15.43
N LYS A 602 -18.86 20.67 -16.09
CA LYS A 602 -19.65 19.43 -15.98
C LYS A 602 -19.65 18.87 -14.56
N ASP A 603 -18.51 18.91 -13.86
CA ASP A 603 -18.43 18.50 -12.47
C ASP A 603 -19.24 19.42 -11.54
N ILE A 604 -19.20 20.73 -11.77
CA ILE A 604 -20.01 21.71 -11.04
C ILE A 604 -21.49 21.41 -11.21
N ILE A 605 -21.96 21.20 -12.43
CA ILE A 605 -23.39 20.90 -12.70
C ILE A 605 -23.81 19.61 -12.00
N LYS A 606 -22.97 18.57 -12.07
CA LYS A 606 -23.21 17.29 -11.39
C LYS A 606 -23.25 17.46 -9.86
N GLU A 607 -22.41 18.31 -9.31
CA GLU A 607 -22.40 18.62 -7.89
C GLU A 607 -23.64 19.39 -7.46
N LEU A 608 -24.14 20.31 -8.30
CA LEU A 608 -25.40 21.04 -8.03
C LEU A 608 -26.62 20.11 -8.02
N GLU A 609 -26.63 19.05 -8.83
CA GLU A 609 -27.69 18.05 -8.82
C GLU A 609 -27.81 17.32 -7.48
N LYS A 610 -26.67 17.07 -6.82
CA LYS A 610 -26.58 16.32 -5.54
C LYS A 610 -25.48 16.95 -4.66
N PRO A 611 -25.71 18.12 -4.10
CA PRO A 611 -24.70 18.85 -3.36
C PRO A 611 -24.30 18.13 -2.08
N GLY A 612 -23.02 18.10 -1.80
CA GLY A 612 -22.47 17.53 -0.57
C GLY A 612 -22.80 16.05 -0.38
N LEU A 613 -23.12 15.31 -1.45
CA LEU A 613 -23.43 13.89 -1.34
C LEU A 613 -22.21 13.12 -0.84
N ASP A 614 -22.35 12.51 0.31
CA ASP A 614 -21.38 11.52 0.78
C ASP A 614 -21.39 10.32 -0.20
N PRO A 615 -20.26 9.97 -0.82
CA PRO A 615 -20.21 8.84 -1.76
C PRO A 615 -20.45 7.49 -1.08
N ARG A 616 -20.35 7.43 0.24
CA ARG A 616 -20.58 6.22 1.04
C ARG A 616 -22.07 5.91 1.10
N LYS A 617 -22.40 4.63 1.00
CA LYS A 617 -23.80 4.15 1.17
C LYS A 617 -24.15 4.12 2.66
N ALA A 618 -25.43 4.17 2.98
CA ALA A 618 -25.88 3.97 4.37
C ALA A 618 -25.60 2.54 4.85
N ALA A 619 -25.27 2.39 6.12
CA ALA A 619 -25.05 1.09 6.76
C ALA A 619 -26.31 0.22 6.68
N LYS A 620 -26.13 -1.08 6.40
CA LYS A 620 -27.22 -2.06 6.34
C LYS A 620 -26.94 -3.20 7.31
N VAL A 621 -27.96 -3.67 8.00
CA VAL A 621 -27.89 -4.86 8.85
C VAL A 621 -27.66 -6.09 7.97
N PHE A 622 -26.81 -7.00 8.42
CA PHE A 622 -26.53 -8.28 7.80
C PHE A 622 -26.85 -9.42 8.77
N GLU A 623 -27.36 -10.52 8.26
CA GLU A 623 -27.67 -11.70 9.05
C GLU A 623 -27.07 -12.95 8.42
N PHE A 624 -26.29 -13.70 9.21
CA PHE A 624 -25.83 -15.04 8.84
C PHE A 624 -26.96 -16.06 8.92
N ASP A 625 -26.76 -17.23 8.27
CA ASP A 625 -27.70 -18.34 8.40
C ASP A 625 -27.71 -18.86 9.85
N PRO A 626 -28.85 -18.84 10.55
CA PRO A 626 -28.92 -19.22 11.95
C PRO A 626 -28.64 -20.72 12.22
N ASN A 627 -28.68 -21.55 11.17
CA ASN A 627 -28.44 -23.00 11.26
C ASN A 627 -26.98 -23.36 11.10
N VAL A 628 -26.12 -22.43 10.69
CA VAL A 628 -24.68 -22.65 10.43
C VAL A 628 -23.85 -21.99 11.52
N LYS A 629 -23.32 -22.78 12.45
CA LYS A 629 -22.56 -22.29 13.62
C LYS A 629 -21.14 -22.81 13.68
N THR A 630 -20.89 -24.00 13.14
CA THR A 630 -19.57 -24.65 13.13
C THR A 630 -19.27 -25.20 11.75
N ILE A 631 -17.98 -25.49 11.47
CA ILE A 631 -17.58 -26.08 10.19
C ILE A 631 -18.32 -27.41 9.88
N LYS A 632 -18.75 -28.14 10.90
CA LYS A 632 -19.50 -29.39 10.75
C LYS A 632 -20.93 -29.18 10.22
N ASP A 633 -21.47 -28.00 10.41
CA ASP A 633 -22.81 -27.64 9.92
C ASP A 633 -22.76 -27.27 8.41
N VAL A 634 -21.56 -26.97 7.89
CA VAL A 634 -21.33 -26.56 6.50
C VAL A 634 -21.22 -27.79 5.61
N LYS A 635 -22.11 -27.89 4.59
CA LYS A 635 -22.10 -29.00 3.63
C LYS A 635 -21.92 -28.48 2.22
N SER A 636 -21.24 -29.27 1.39
CA SER A 636 -21.12 -28.99 -0.05
C SER A 636 -22.51 -28.81 -0.68
N GLY A 637 -22.66 -27.82 -1.54
CA GLY A 637 -23.91 -27.45 -2.20
C GLY A 637 -24.76 -26.40 -1.46
N MET A 638 -24.49 -26.10 -0.17
CA MET A 638 -25.21 -25.06 0.57
C MET A 638 -24.99 -23.68 -0.05
N ILE A 639 -26.05 -22.88 -0.11
CA ILE A 639 -25.99 -21.47 -0.49
C ILE A 639 -26.18 -20.66 0.78
N LEU A 640 -25.17 -19.85 1.12
CA LEU A 640 -25.09 -19.14 2.40
C LEU A 640 -24.84 -17.64 2.18
N PRO A 641 -25.45 -16.79 3.01
CA PRO A 641 -25.06 -15.39 3.08
C PRO A 641 -23.68 -15.28 3.75
N GLY A 642 -22.84 -14.36 3.27
CA GLY A 642 -21.51 -14.16 3.83
C GLY A 642 -21.06 -12.71 3.74
N ILE A 643 -20.00 -12.39 4.50
CA ILE A 643 -19.33 -11.10 4.48
C ILE A 643 -17.89 -11.31 4.03
N VAL A 644 -17.44 -10.56 3.04
CA VAL A 644 -16.03 -10.54 2.61
C VAL A 644 -15.20 -9.95 3.74
N ASN A 645 -14.33 -10.75 4.36
CA ASN A 645 -13.50 -10.31 5.48
C ASN A 645 -12.02 -10.08 5.13
N ASN A 646 -11.56 -10.59 3.99
CA ASN A 646 -10.22 -10.32 3.48
C ASN A 646 -10.18 -10.48 1.96
N ILE A 647 -9.38 -9.63 1.28
CA ILE A 647 -9.16 -9.67 -0.17
C ILE A 647 -7.68 -9.87 -0.43
N THR A 648 -7.38 -10.78 -1.37
CA THR A 648 -6.03 -11.10 -1.83
C THR A 648 -5.99 -11.14 -3.36
N ASN A 649 -4.81 -11.16 -3.96
CA ASN A 649 -4.68 -11.23 -5.42
C ASN A 649 -5.23 -12.53 -6.03
N PHE A 650 -5.36 -13.61 -5.24
CA PHE A 650 -5.84 -14.91 -5.71
C PHE A 650 -7.31 -15.19 -5.38
N GLY A 651 -7.98 -14.28 -4.69
CA GLY A 651 -9.38 -14.43 -4.31
C GLY A 651 -9.75 -13.66 -3.06
N CYS A 652 -10.91 -13.93 -2.51
CA CYS A 652 -11.37 -13.35 -1.26
C CYS A 652 -11.76 -14.41 -0.23
N PHE A 653 -11.62 -14.05 1.04
CA PHE A 653 -12.12 -14.84 2.15
C PHE A 653 -13.48 -14.30 2.58
N VAL A 654 -14.42 -15.21 2.77
CA VAL A 654 -15.79 -14.88 3.14
C VAL A 654 -16.12 -15.53 4.47
N ASP A 655 -16.54 -14.73 5.42
CA ASP A 655 -17.17 -15.20 6.66
C ASP A 655 -18.60 -15.62 6.35
N ILE A 656 -18.92 -16.88 6.60
CA ILE A 656 -20.25 -17.48 6.38
C ILE A 656 -20.95 -17.83 7.67
N GLY A 657 -20.52 -17.26 8.81
CA GLY A 657 -21.08 -17.54 10.12
C GLY A 657 -20.40 -18.66 10.90
N VAL A 658 -19.28 -19.24 10.43
CA VAL A 658 -18.46 -20.21 11.16
C VAL A 658 -17.09 -19.61 11.50
N LYS A 659 -16.33 -20.25 12.41
CA LYS A 659 -15.03 -19.75 12.86
C LYS A 659 -14.02 -19.62 11.73
N GLU A 660 -14.04 -20.51 10.78
CA GLU A 660 -13.18 -20.59 9.62
C GLU A 660 -13.80 -19.82 8.44
N SER A 661 -13.06 -18.87 7.86
CA SER A 661 -13.50 -18.19 6.65
C SER A 661 -13.33 -19.08 5.43
N GLY A 662 -14.33 -19.10 4.56
CA GLY A 662 -14.24 -19.81 3.30
C GLY A 662 -13.51 -19.00 2.22
N LEU A 663 -12.74 -19.68 1.36
CA LEU A 663 -12.05 -19.06 0.24
C LEU A 663 -12.91 -19.12 -1.02
N VAL A 664 -13.15 -17.97 -1.64
CA VAL A 664 -13.59 -17.85 -3.03
C VAL A 664 -12.37 -17.51 -3.89
N HIS A 665 -11.89 -18.48 -4.65
CA HIS A 665 -10.78 -18.26 -5.59
C HIS A 665 -11.17 -17.26 -6.68
N ILE A 666 -10.21 -16.50 -7.24
CA ILE A 666 -10.47 -15.48 -8.27
C ILE A 666 -11.28 -16.00 -9.47
N SER A 667 -11.06 -17.27 -9.87
CA SER A 667 -11.82 -17.92 -10.94
C SER A 667 -13.26 -18.29 -10.56
N GLN A 668 -13.63 -18.17 -9.29
CA GLN A 668 -14.95 -18.51 -8.73
C GLN A 668 -15.76 -17.27 -8.28
N LEU A 669 -15.25 -16.06 -8.56
CA LEU A 669 -15.92 -14.81 -8.21
C LEU A 669 -17.08 -14.46 -9.14
N LYS A 670 -16.89 -14.67 -10.45
CA LYS A 670 -17.94 -14.50 -11.47
C LYS A 670 -17.66 -15.41 -12.67
N ALA A 671 -18.66 -15.65 -13.51
CA ALA A 671 -18.47 -16.30 -14.79
C ALA A 671 -17.60 -15.42 -15.70
N GLY A 672 -16.47 -15.97 -16.19
CA GLY A 672 -15.52 -15.29 -17.05
C GLY A 672 -14.21 -14.87 -16.35
N PHE A 673 -13.30 -14.28 -17.10
CA PHE A 673 -11.99 -13.87 -16.60
C PHE A 673 -12.10 -12.66 -15.67
N VAL A 674 -11.42 -12.73 -14.54
CA VAL A 674 -11.28 -11.64 -13.55
C VAL A 674 -9.80 -11.29 -13.46
N SER A 675 -9.45 -10.05 -13.74
CA SER A 675 -8.08 -9.54 -13.65
C SER A 675 -7.72 -9.09 -12.23
N ASP A 676 -8.67 -8.47 -11.54
CA ASP A 676 -8.52 -7.97 -10.17
C ASP A 676 -9.76 -8.34 -9.33
N VAL A 677 -9.52 -8.94 -8.17
CA VAL A 677 -10.58 -9.32 -7.22
C VAL A 677 -11.40 -8.10 -6.78
N ASN A 678 -10.77 -6.92 -6.64
CA ASN A 678 -11.41 -5.68 -6.23
C ASN A 678 -12.43 -5.11 -7.24
N GLU A 679 -12.39 -5.57 -8.50
CA GLU A 679 -13.41 -5.22 -9.49
C GLU A 679 -14.74 -5.92 -9.22
N VAL A 680 -14.71 -7.06 -8.54
CA VAL A 680 -15.90 -7.90 -8.31
C VAL A 680 -16.43 -7.79 -6.90
N VAL A 681 -15.55 -7.77 -5.89
CA VAL A 681 -15.92 -7.73 -4.47
C VAL A 681 -15.18 -6.63 -3.73
N LYS A 682 -15.78 -6.19 -2.62
CA LYS A 682 -15.20 -5.21 -1.69
C LYS A 682 -15.15 -5.79 -0.29
N LEU A 683 -14.21 -5.31 0.51
CA LEU A 683 -14.12 -5.68 1.92
C LEU A 683 -15.42 -5.32 2.65
N HIS A 684 -15.88 -6.19 3.54
CA HIS A 684 -17.16 -6.10 4.24
C HIS A 684 -18.41 -6.08 3.33
N GLN A 685 -18.26 -6.42 2.04
CA GLN A 685 -19.41 -6.60 1.16
C GLN A 685 -20.21 -7.82 1.57
N HIS A 686 -21.54 -7.65 1.63
CA HIS A 686 -22.47 -8.77 1.78
C HIS A 686 -22.58 -9.52 0.46
N VAL A 687 -22.34 -10.81 0.50
CA VAL A 687 -22.34 -11.69 -0.69
C VAL A 687 -23.15 -12.94 -0.41
N THR A 688 -23.62 -13.58 -1.48
CA THR A 688 -24.17 -14.93 -1.41
C THR A 688 -23.13 -15.87 -2.03
N VAL A 689 -22.82 -16.95 -1.34
CA VAL A 689 -21.82 -17.92 -1.77
C VAL A 689 -22.39 -19.34 -1.70
N LYS A 690 -21.92 -20.19 -2.60
CA LYS A 690 -22.21 -21.62 -2.57
C LYS A 690 -20.98 -22.38 -2.13
N VAL A 691 -21.17 -23.30 -1.20
CA VAL A 691 -20.11 -24.19 -0.70
C VAL A 691 -19.77 -25.22 -1.76
N THR A 692 -18.53 -25.29 -2.19
CA THR A 692 -18.05 -26.30 -3.16
C THR A 692 -17.41 -27.50 -2.47
N GLU A 693 -16.60 -27.24 -1.44
CA GLU A 693 -15.86 -28.26 -0.71
C GLU A 693 -15.67 -27.87 0.75
N VAL A 694 -15.67 -28.85 1.65
CA VAL A 694 -15.35 -28.68 3.08
C VAL A 694 -14.34 -29.72 3.48
N ASP A 695 -13.17 -29.29 3.99
CA ASP A 695 -12.12 -30.13 4.58
C ASP A 695 -12.08 -29.85 6.09
N GLU A 696 -12.75 -30.70 6.85
CA GLU A 696 -12.84 -30.53 8.32
C GLU A 696 -11.49 -30.71 9.00
N ASP A 697 -10.64 -31.62 8.53
CA ASP A 697 -9.33 -31.93 9.14
C ASP A 697 -8.37 -30.75 8.98
N ARG A 698 -8.36 -30.13 7.81
CA ARG A 698 -7.55 -28.93 7.50
C ARG A 698 -8.24 -27.63 7.81
N LYS A 699 -9.50 -27.66 8.27
CA LYS A 699 -10.34 -26.51 8.56
C LYS A 699 -10.42 -25.54 7.36
N ARG A 700 -10.66 -26.08 6.16
CA ARG A 700 -10.76 -25.31 4.92
C ARG A 700 -12.13 -25.44 4.30
N ILE A 701 -12.66 -24.32 3.83
CA ILE A 701 -13.95 -24.24 3.15
C ILE A 701 -13.70 -23.57 1.80
N GLN A 702 -14.06 -24.25 0.71
CA GLN A 702 -14.03 -23.68 -0.63
C GLN A 702 -15.41 -23.18 -1.01
N LEU A 703 -15.45 -21.99 -1.58
CA LEU A 703 -16.69 -21.29 -1.92
C LEU A 703 -16.66 -20.82 -3.39
N THR A 704 -17.84 -20.63 -3.96
CA THR A 704 -18.03 -19.98 -5.26
C THR A 704 -19.14 -18.93 -5.18
N MET A 705 -18.97 -17.85 -5.92
CA MET A 705 -20.02 -16.83 -6.14
C MET A 705 -20.74 -17.06 -7.49
N VAL A 706 -20.28 -18.03 -8.29
CA VAL A 706 -20.95 -18.48 -9.51
C VAL A 706 -22.01 -19.50 -9.10
N ILE A 707 -23.23 -19.03 -8.87
CA ILE A 707 -24.37 -19.80 -8.35
C ILE A 707 -25.27 -20.19 -9.51
#